data_c2831d477558c55c7e0b32813f201d0d
#
_entry.id   c2831d477558c55c7e0b32813f201d0d
#
_cell.length_a   1.000
_cell.length_b   1.000
_cell.length_c   1.000
_cell.angle_alpha   90.00
_cell.angle_beta   90.00
_cell.angle_gamma   90.00
#
_symmetry.space_group_name_H-M   'P 1'
#
loop_
_entity.id
_entity.type
_entity.pdbx_description
1 polymer ?
#
loop_
_entity_poly.entity_id
_entity_poly.type
_entity_poly.pdbx_seq_one_letter_code
_entity_poly.pdbx_strand_id
1 'polypeptide(L)'
;VAILAFCGIAVSVMQTLVIPLLTDLPQLLHTSTSNASWVVTSTLLAGAIATPVMGRLGDMYGKRRMLLVALAMLVIGSLTCALTSHLVPMVVGRSIQGGAVGVIPLGISIMRDVLPPQKLGSAMALMSSSLGIGGAFGLPAAAFVAQHADWHALFYGSAGIGVLCVALVLLVVPESSVRTPGRFDFVGAVGLSAGLLALLLPITKGGDWGWSSVRTLGLFGASLVILVAWGFVELRTKAPLVDLRTTARRQVLLTNLTSILVGFSFYPISLVFPQLLQLPEATGYGLGQSMVMAGLYIAPMGVAMMAVSPLSARINATRGPKVSLMTGLVVIGATYGAGIGMMDSVWQVVVVSTGLGIGVGIAYSAMPTLIISAVPAAETGAANALNTLMRSIGMSTSSAVVGVILAHQTTTFTTGLGPMAVPNMDGFRTSFAVACGTAAAGLLIAMFLPSRKSPAAVGSGGQSGRGRAAAKTGDSASDAEGEPAGAVSGTGTGAADTGAPETTGADPVPEAVSLSGSVVHGRVLGPGGGLSGAAVTLIDPAGRQLGRAICACDGYYTLHAPEPGSFVIIGSAVGYEPLALAVPVREVPVGRDLRLSSRGGGLTGTVRTGEGVPLPGALVTVTDPAGEVTAGATTDASGGFDVAELAPGTYTLTVSATGYRPHARQVETVRGAPLRVEAELRPATEVCGTVRGRDGAPVGAARVSLLDTAGDVVGQFLTDESGEYGFADLTGEHYTIVASGYPPATTTVTVGADAPEYEVDFLLTHE
;
A
#
# COMPACT_ATOMS: atom_id res chain seq x y z
N VAL A 1 11.09 1.53 -4.49
CA VAL A 1 11.16 1.74 -3.03
C VAL A 1 12.17 2.83 -2.68
N ALA A 2 13.45 2.68 -3.04
CA ALA A 2 14.49 3.63 -2.67
C ALA A 2 14.20 5.08 -3.10
N ILE A 3 13.70 5.28 -4.33
CA ILE A 3 13.35 6.62 -4.84
C ILE A 3 12.22 7.26 -4.03
N LEU A 4 11.16 6.50 -3.71
CA LEU A 4 10.06 7.02 -2.92
C LEU A 4 10.50 7.34 -1.48
N ALA A 5 11.36 6.51 -0.88
CA ALA A 5 11.96 6.79 0.42
C ALA A 5 12.86 8.05 0.37
N PHE A 6 13.64 8.23 -0.71
CA PHE A 6 14.44 9.43 -0.91
C PHE A 6 13.57 10.69 -1.03
N CYS A 7 12.44 10.64 -1.76
CA CYS A 7 11.48 11.73 -1.78
C CYS A 7 10.90 12.03 -0.38
N GLY A 8 10.65 11.00 0.43
CA GLY A 8 10.22 11.14 1.82
C GLY A 8 11.29 11.83 2.69
N ILE A 9 12.56 11.47 2.52
CA ILE A 9 13.70 12.14 3.18
C ILE A 9 13.78 13.62 2.77
N ALA A 10 13.67 13.93 1.47
CA ALA A 10 13.70 15.29 0.96
C ALA A 10 12.62 16.19 1.61
N VAL A 11 11.40 15.69 1.69
CA VAL A 11 10.28 16.39 2.35
C VAL A 11 10.51 16.54 3.85
N SER A 12 11.08 15.54 4.52
CA SER A 12 11.36 15.60 5.95
C SER A 12 12.49 16.59 6.26
N VAL A 13 13.56 16.61 5.45
CA VAL A 13 14.64 17.62 5.55
C VAL A 13 14.07 19.03 5.39
N MET A 14 13.21 19.26 4.39
CA MET A 14 12.56 20.56 4.17
C MET A 14 11.81 21.07 5.41
N GLN A 15 11.18 20.19 6.17
CA GLN A 15 10.46 20.58 7.39
C GLN A 15 11.38 21.07 8.50
N THR A 16 12.59 20.55 8.57
CA THR A 16 13.58 20.85 9.62
C THR A 16 14.55 21.96 9.28
N LEU A 17 14.69 22.33 7.99
CA LEU A 17 15.65 23.33 7.49
C LEU A 17 15.59 24.69 8.22
N VAL A 18 14.40 25.13 8.61
CA VAL A 18 14.19 26.47 9.20
C VAL A 18 14.38 26.47 10.70
N ILE A 19 14.38 25.31 11.37
CA ILE A 19 14.46 25.24 12.84
C ILE A 19 15.74 25.93 13.39
N PRO A 20 16.93 25.72 12.82
CA PRO A 20 18.14 26.42 13.28
C PRO A 20 18.10 27.95 13.10
N LEU A 21 17.34 28.43 12.11
CA LEU A 21 17.23 29.86 11.81
C LEU A 21 16.21 30.61 12.68
N LEU A 22 15.41 29.90 13.49
CA LEU A 22 14.27 30.50 14.21
C LEU A 22 14.65 31.68 15.09
N THR A 23 15.82 31.63 15.72
CA THR A 23 16.36 32.71 16.56
C THR A 23 16.75 33.96 15.75
N ASP A 24 17.23 33.77 14.52
CA ASP A 24 17.75 34.81 13.66
C ASP A 24 16.71 35.36 12.67
N LEU A 25 15.65 34.58 12.41
CA LEU A 25 14.57 34.94 11.48
C LEU A 25 13.95 36.32 11.72
N PRO A 26 13.72 36.79 12.98
CA PRO A 26 13.21 38.14 13.22
C PRO A 26 14.09 39.23 12.63
N GLN A 27 15.42 39.06 12.74
CA GLN A 27 16.39 39.98 12.17
C GLN A 27 16.52 39.84 10.65
N LEU A 28 16.59 38.59 10.16
CA LEU A 28 16.71 38.26 8.73
C LEU A 28 15.50 38.71 7.89
N LEU A 29 14.31 38.70 8.49
CA LEU A 29 13.04 39.08 7.81
C LEU A 29 12.54 40.47 8.26
N HIS A 30 13.32 41.21 9.05
CA HIS A 30 12.94 42.52 9.58
C HIS A 30 11.55 42.55 10.23
N THR A 31 11.27 41.58 11.11
CA THR A 31 9.92 41.39 11.72
C THR A 31 10.02 41.02 13.20
N SER A 32 8.87 40.97 13.87
CA SER A 32 8.81 40.52 15.27
C SER A 32 8.97 38.98 15.39
N THR A 33 9.40 38.51 16.56
CA THR A 33 9.54 37.06 16.85
C THR A 33 8.21 36.30 16.65
N SER A 34 7.09 36.91 17.07
CA SER A 34 5.75 36.31 16.88
C SER A 34 5.39 36.16 15.40
N ASN A 35 5.78 37.16 14.57
CA ASN A 35 5.55 37.06 13.12
C ASN A 35 6.51 36.08 12.44
N ALA A 36 7.77 36.01 12.85
CA ALA A 36 8.76 35.07 12.31
C ALA A 36 8.33 33.61 12.51
N SER A 37 7.62 33.29 13.59
CA SER A 37 7.12 31.95 13.85
C SER A 37 6.10 31.44 12.80
N TRP A 38 5.47 32.36 12.02
CA TRP A 38 4.59 32.00 10.91
C TRP A 38 5.32 31.21 9.81
N VAL A 39 6.64 31.40 9.67
CA VAL A 39 7.45 30.65 8.69
C VAL A 39 7.40 29.15 8.94
N VAL A 40 7.35 28.71 10.19
CA VAL A 40 7.20 27.29 10.56
C VAL A 40 5.73 26.88 10.58
N THR A 41 4.90 27.69 11.23
CA THR A 41 3.46 27.42 11.42
C THR A 41 2.72 27.23 10.10
N SER A 42 3.00 28.09 9.10
CA SER A 42 2.34 28.01 7.79
C SER A 42 2.60 26.71 7.05
N THR A 43 3.82 26.17 7.14
CA THR A 43 4.16 24.88 6.52
C THR A 43 3.41 23.72 7.18
N LEU A 44 3.33 23.71 8.50
CA LEU A 44 2.62 22.66 9.25
C LEU A 44 1.12 22.70 8.99
N LEU A 45 0.51 23.91 8.99
CA LEU A 45 -0.90 24.10 8.69
C LEU A 45 -1.23 23.67 7.25
N ALA A 46 -0.46 24.17 6.28
CA ALA A 46 -0.65 23.83 4.88
C ALA A 46 -0.45 22.34 4.62
N GLY A 47 0.53 21.72 5.27
CA GLY A 47 0.77 20.28 5.19
C GLY A 47 -0.40 19.44 5.75
N ALA A 48 -0.95 19.86 6.89
CA ALA A 48 -2.11 19.18 7.48
C ALA A 48 -3.34 19.26 6.58
N ILE A 49 -3.58 20.42 5.95
CA ILE A 49 -4.70 20.65 5.03
C ILE A 49 -4.49 19.92 3.70
N ALA A 50 -3.30 20.03 3.11
CA ALA A 50 -3.02 19.46 1.79
C ALA A 50 -2.97 17.93 1.80
N THR A 51 -2.54 17.31 2.90
CA THR A 51 -2.33 15.86 2.97
C THR A 51 -3.59 15.05 2.63
N PRO A 52 -4.77 15.22 3.27
CA PRO A 52 -5.98 14.47 2.90
C PRO A 52 -6.47 14.78 1.49
N VAL A 53 -6.35 16.04 1.05
CA VAL A 53 -6.70 16.46 -0.31
C VAL A 53 -5.83 15.74 -1.35
N MET A 54 -4.50 15.76 -1.16
CA MET A 54 -3.55 15.07 -2.06
C MET A 54 -3.75 13.55 -2.06
N GLY A 55 -4.08 12.95 -0.91
CA GLY A 55 -4.41 11.52 -0.83
C GLY A 55 -5.60 11.16 -1.71
N ARG A 56 -6.72 11.92 -1.58
CA ARG A 56 -7.94 11.70 -2.37
C ARG A 56 -7.72 11.97 -3.87
N LEU A 57 -7.07 13.08 -4.21
CA LEU A 57 -6.71 13.39 -5.59
C LEU A 57 -5.81 12.31 -6.19
N GLY A 58 -4.91 11.73 -5.39
CA GLY A 58 -4.05 10.62 -5.81
C GLY A 58 -4.85 9.37 -6.17
N ASP A 59 -5.85 9.02 -5.36
CA ASP A 59 -6.72 7.87 -5.62
C ASP A 59 -7.62 8.12 -6.85
N MET A 60 -7.99 9.38 -7.17
CA MET A 60 -8.85 9.73 -8.30
C MET A 60 -8.09 9.92 -9.62
N TYR A 61 -7.06 10.76 -9.62
CA TYR A 61 -6.37 11.22 -10.84
C TYR A 61 -5.06 10.48 -11.13
N GLY A 62 -4.61 9.66 -10.20
CA GLY A 62 -3.37 8.88 -10.32
C GLY A 62 -2.32 9.30 -9.29
N LYS A 63 -1.82 8.32 -8.57
CA LYS A 63 -0.93 8.52 -7.40
C LYS A 63 0.42 9.11 -7.81
N ARG A 64 1.01 8.66 -8.94
CA ARG A 64 2.25 9.22 -9.47
C ARG A 64 2.09 10.68 -9.90
N ARG A 65 0.98 11.02 -10.56
CA ARG A 65 0.71 12.40 -11.00
C ARG A 65 0.64 13.34 -9.80
N MET A 66 -0.09 12.95 -8.75
CA MET A 66 -0.22 13.76 -7.53
C MET A 66 1.08 13.81 -6.73
N LEU A 67 1.89 12.75 -6.76
CA LEU A 67 3.25 12.76 -6.21
C LEU A 67 4.13 13.81 -6.90
N LEU A 68 4.07 13.89 -8.24
CA LEU A 68 4.80 14.91 -9.01
C LEU A 68 4.29 16.33 -8.71
N VAL A 69 2.98 16.52 -8.53
CA VAL A 69 2.40 17.81 -8.11
C VAL A 69 2.92 18.21 -6.73
N ALA A 70 2.94 17.28 -5.76
CA ALA A 70 3.47 17.54 -4.42
C ALA A 70 4.97 17.90 -4.45
N LEU A 71 5.77 17.21 -5.27
CA LEU A 71 7.18 17.52 -5.47
C LEU A 71 7.39 18.87 -6.20
N ALA A 72 6.53 19.20 -7.17
CA ALA A 72 6.54 20.53 -7.82
C ALA A 72 6.22 21.64 -6.80
N MET A 73 5.28 21.42 -5.88
CA MET A 73 5.02 22.35 -4.77
C MET A 73 6.25 22.52 -3.86
N LEU A 74 7.02 21.44 -3.60
CA LEU A 74 8.30 21.53 -2.89
C LEU A 74 9.26 22.45 -3.62
N VAL A 75 9.45 22.26 -4.93
CA VAL A 75 10.39 23.05 -5.74
C VAL A 75 9.95 24.53 -5.81
N ILE A 76 8.69 24.78 -6.17
CA ILE A 76 8.16 26.15 -6.30
C ILE A 76 8.22 26.89 -4.96
N GLY A 77 7.77 26.25 -3.89
CA GLY A 77 7.81 26.85 -2.55
C GLY A 77 9.23 27.10 -2.09
N SER A 78 10.19 26.19 -2.36
CA SER A 78 11.61 26.38 -2.04
C SER A 78 12.21 27.53 -2.83
N LEU A 79 11.94 27.65 -4.12
CA LEU A 79 12.42 28.77 -4.94
C LEU A 79 11.81 30.10 -4.48
N THR A 80 10.52 30.13 -4.12
CA THR A 80 9.88 31.32 -3.54
C THR A 80 10.59 31.78 -2.27
N CYS A 81 10.92 30.84 -1.37
CA CYS A 81 11.67 31.14 -0.15
C CYS A 81 13.11 31.56 -0.43
N ALA A 82 13.77 30.95 -1.42
CA ALA A 82 15.14 31.23 -1.81
C ALA A 82 15.33 32.63 -2.42
N LEU A 83 14.28 33.19 -3.02
CA LEU A 83 14.33 34.48 -3.76
C LEU A 83 13.82 35.66 -2.91
N THR A 84 13.51 35.48 -1.62
CA THR A 84 12.92 36.54 -0.79
C THR A 84 13.55 36.67 0.57
N SER A 85 13.68 37.91 1.04
CA SER A 85 14.04 38.28 2.43
C SER A 85 12.83 38.96 3.14
N HIS A 86 11.62 38.87 2.60
CA HIS A 86 10.42 39.45 3.19
C HIS A 86 9.49 38.37 3.77
N LEU A 87 8.85 38.70 4.91
CA LEU A 87 7.99 37.76 5.64
C LEU A 87 6.85 37.17 4.79
N VAL A 88 6.09 38.01 4.07
CA VAL A 88 4.88 37.57 3.37
C VAL A 88 5.18 36.57 2.26
N PRO A 89 6.09 36.82 1.30
CA PRO A 89 6.46 35.81 0.31
C PRO A 89 7.09 34.57 0.94
N MET A 90 7.85 34.70 2.04
CA MET A 90 8.41 33.58 2.78
C MET A 90 7.29 32.66 3.33
N VAL A 91 6.27 33.23 3.97
CA VAL A 91 5.11 32.49 4.49
C VAL A 91 4.33 31.82 3.36
N VAL A 92 4.15 32.49 2.22
CA VAL A 92 3.53 31.91 1.01
C VAL A 92 4.35 30.74 0.48
N GLY A 93 5.66 30.90 0.30
CA GLY A 93 6.55 29.82 -0.15
C GLY A 93 6.53 28.63 0.80
N ARG A 94 6.54 28.87 2.11
CA ARG A 94 6.45 27.84 3.15
C ARG A 94 5.09 27.12 3.15
N SER A 95 4.00 27.86 2.87
CA SER A 95 2.67 27.25 2.71
C SER A 95 2.62 26.34 1.49
N ILE A 96 3.21 26.76 0.36
CA ILE A 96 3.31 25.93 -0.85
C ILE A 96 4.14 24.66 -0.55
N GLN A 97 5.30 24.80 0.11
CA GLN A 97 6.11 23.65 0.53
C GLN A 97 5.35 22.67 1.42
N GLY A 98 4.42 23.16 2.27
CA GLY A 98 3.56 22.29 3.09
C GLY A 98 2.79 21.26 2.28
N GLY A 99 2.37 21.58 1.05
CA GLY A 99 1.71 20.64 0.15
C GLY A 99 2.54 19.40 -0.19
N ALA A 100 3.86 19.48 -0.08
CA ALA A 100 4.76 18.34 -0.30
C ALA A 100 4.65 17.24 0.76
N VAL A 101 4.04 17.50 1.92
CA VAL A 101 3.83 16.47 2.97
C VAL A 101 3.01 15.29 2.45
N GLY A 102 2.17 15.50 1.44
CA GLY A 102 1.42 14.46 0.73
C GLY A 102 2.28 13.40 0.03
N VAL A 103 3.59 13.64 -0.19
CA VAL A 103 4.53 12.67 -0.79
C VAL A 103 4.56 11.35 -0.03
N ILE A 104 4.50 11.38 1.31
CA ILE A 104 4.62 10.19 2.16
C ILE A 104 3.43 9.25 2.00
N PRO A 105 2.15 9.69 2.22
CA PRO A 105 1.00 8.81 2.04
C PRO A 105 0.83 8.36 0.58
N LEU A 106 1.14 9.21 -0.40
CA LEU A 106 1.12 8.83 -1.81
C LEU A 106 2.18 7.78 -2.13
N GLY A 107 3.40 7.94 -1.59
CA GLY A 107 4.48 6.96 -1.74
C GLY A 107 4.11 5.58 -1.16
N ILE A 108 3.50 5.55 0.03
CA ILE A 108 3.00 4.32 0.66
C ILE A 108 1.93 3.66 -0.22
N SER A 109 1.02 4.45 -0.79
CA SER A 109 -0.06 3.96 -1.65
C SER A 109 0.46 3.40 -2.98
N ILE A 110 1.46 4.06 -3.61
CA ILE A 110 2.13 3.54 -4.80
C ILE A 110 2.85 2.22 -4.49
N MET A 111 3.54 2.13 -3.36
CA MET A 111 4.22 0.89 -2.95
C MET A 111 3.24 -0.27 -2.77
N ARG A 112 2.04 -0.02 -2.23
CA ARG A 112 0.99 -1.04 -2.10
C ARG A 112 0.55 -1.59 -3.45
N ASP A 113 0.42 -0.71 -4.46
CA ASP A 113 -0.10 -1.08 -5.77
C ASP A 113 0.94 -1.80 -6.65
N VAL A 114 2.24 -1.51 -6.43
CA VAL A 114 3.33 -1.97 -7.32
C VAL A 114 4.12 -3.14 -6.73
N LEU A 115 4.13 -3.29 -5.40
CA LEU A 115 5.00 -4.28 -4.75
C LEU A 115 4.25 -5.57 -4.39
N PRO A 116 4.92 -6.73 -4.54
CA PRO A 116 4.37 -7.98 -4.05
C PRO A 116 4.19 -7.94 -2.52
N PRO A 117 3.15 -8.64 -1.98
CA PRO A 117 2.80 -8.59 -0.56
C PRO A 117 3.97 -8.89 0.40
N GLN A 118 4.90 -9.77 -0.01
CA GLN A 118 6.07 -10.17 0.81
C GLN A 118 7.06 -9.01 1.04
N LYS A 119 7.15 -8.05 0.10
CA LYS A 119 8.07 -6.90 0.17
C LYS A 119 7.41 -5.64 0.73
N LEU A 120 6.08 -5.65 0.86
CA LEU A 120 5.31 -4.47 1.25
C LEU A 120 5.65 -3.99 2.66
N GLY A 121 5.77 -4.91 3.63
CA GLY A 121 6.09 -4.57 5.02
C GLY A 121 7.45 -3.87 5.18
N SER A 122 8.50 -4.35 4.50
CA SER A 122 9.82 -3.72 4.52
C SER A 122 9.85 -2.37 3.80
N ALA A 123 9.12 -2.24 2.70
CA ALA A 123 9.01 -0.99 1.95
C ALA A 123 8.29 0.09 2.77
N MET A 124 7.20 -0.26 3.47
CA MET A 124 6.48 0.64 4.36
C MET A 124 7.32 1.07 5.55
N ALA A 125 8.07 0.13 6.15
CA ALA A 125 8.97 0.44 7.24
C ALA A 125 10.07 1.43 6.79
N LEU A 126 10.67 1.22 5.60
CA LEU A 126 11.66 2.14 5.03
C LEU A 126 11.07 3.53 4.74
N MET A 127 9.86 3.59 4.15
CA MET A 127 9.18 4.85 3.87
C MET A 127 8.84 5.62 5.15
N SER A 128 8.37 4.92 6.19
CA SER A 128 8.10 5.54 7.49
C SER A 128 9.36 6.04 8.18
N SER A 129 10.48 5.31 8.02
CA SER A 129 11.79 5.68 8.58
C SER A 129 12.43 6.88 7.88
N SER A 130 12.03 7.20 6.64
CA SER A 130 12.54 8.38 5.92
C SER A 130 12.29 9.70 6.66
N LEU A 131 11.19 9.76 7.44
CA LEU A 131 10.89 10.89 8.32
C LEU A 131 11.98 11.12 9.39
N GLY A 132 12.46 10.04 10.00
CA GLY A 132 13.50 10.11 11.03
C GLY A 132 14.85 10.53 10.45
N ILE A 133 15.21 9.98 9.29
CA ILE A 133 16.48 10.33 8.61
C ILE A 133 16.49 11.82 8.23
N GLY A 134 15.39 12.30 7.64
CA GLY A 134 15.28 13.70 7.24
C GLY A 134 15.41 14.64 8.45
N GLY A 135 14.80 14.29 9.59
CA GLY A 135 14.94 15.04 10.85
C GLY A 135 16.37 14.98 11.38
N ALA A 136 17.02 13.82 11.36
CA ALA A 136 18.35 13.61 11.90
C ALA A 136 19.45 14.37 11.13
N PHE A 137 19.40 14.31 9.80
CA PHE A 137 20.40 14.96 8.96
C PHE A 137 20.01 16.40 8.59
N GLY A 138 18.73 16.73 8.59
CA GLY A 138 18.25 18.05 8.21
C GLY A 138 18.69 19.14 9.19
N LEU A 139 18.61 18.89 10.51
CA LEU A 139 19.03 19.85 11.52
C LEU A 139 20.54 20.18 11.49
N PRO A 140 21.47 19.18 11.52
CA PRO A 140 22.90 19.48 11.44
C PRO A 140 23.30 20.12 10.11
N ALA A 141 22.73 19.64 8.99
CA ALA A 141 23.02 20.19 7.67
C ALA A 141 22.53 21.63 7.55
N ALA A 142 21.34 21.92 8.06
CA ALA A 142 20.80 23.29 8.07
C ALA A 142 21.64 24.22 8.95
N ALA A 143 22.05 23.76 10.14
CA ALA A 143 22.89 24.51 11.04
C ALA A 143 24.30 24.79 10.43
N PHE A 144 24.87 23.78 9.76
CA PHE A 144 26.16 23.94 9.08
C PHE A 144 26.09 24.98 7.95
N VAL A 145 25.07 24.89 7.09
CA VAL A 145 24.88 25.85 5.99
C VAL A 145 24.63 27.26 6.54
N ALA A 146 23.77 27.39 7.57
CA ALA A 146 23.49 28.70 8.20
C ALA A 146 24.72 29.38 8.81
N GLN A 147 25.70 28.60 9.26
CA GLN A 147 26.95 29.14 9.84
C GLN A 147 28.01 29.49 8.79
N HIS A 148 28.02 28.85 7.60
CA HIS A 148 29.11 28.97 6.64
C HIS A 148 28.68 29.58 5.30
N ALA A 149 27.38 29.73 5.03
CA ALA A 149 26.84 30.26 3.80
C ALA A 149 25.62 31.15 4.06
N ASP A 150 25.18 31.87 3.01
CA ASP A 150 23.93 32.62 3.08
C ASP A 150 22.75 31.63 3.34
N TRP A 151 21.86 32.01 4.24
CA TRP A 151 20.71 31.16 4.65
C TRP A 151 19.76 30.81 3.50
N HIS A 152 19.72 31.61 2.41
CA HIS A 152 18.96 31.28 1.19
C HIS A 152 19.47 30.00 0.51
N ALA A 153 20.77 29.66 0.71
CA ALA A 153 21.35 28.42 0.17
C ALA A 153 20.60 27.16 0.64
N LEU A 154 20.01 27.18 1.84
CA LEU A 154 19.15 26.08 2.34
C LEU A 154 17.96 25.82 1.43
N PHE A 155 17.32 26.88 0.96
CA PHE A 155 16.15 26.78 0.09
C PHE A 155 16.54 26.45 -1.34
N TYR A 156 17.66 26.96 -1.87
CA TYR A 156 18.21 26.53 -3.16
C TYR A 156 18.58 25.05 -3.13
N GLY A 157 19.21 24.57 -2.07
CA GLY A 157 19.51 23.16 -1.86
C GLY A 157 18.24 22.28 -1.85
N SER A 158 17.22 22.73 -1.12
CA SER A 158 15.92 22.05 -1.05
C SER A 158 15.24 22.00 -2.43
N ALA A 159 15.29 23.09 -3.22
CA ALA A 159 14.78 23.13 -4.58
C ALA A 159 15.54 22.16 -5.49
N GLY A 160 16.87 22.12 -5.42
CA GLY A 160 17.72 21.21 -6.18
C GLY A 160 17.41 19.73 -5.90
N ILE A 161 17.28 19.38 -4.61
CA ILE A 161 16.86 18.02 -4.19
C ILE A 161 15.44 17.72 -4.70
N GLY A 162 14.52 18.69 -4.65
CA GLY A 162 13.17 18.55 -5.18
C GLY A 162 13.15 18.26 -6.69
N VAL A 163 13.94 19.00 -7.48
CA VAL A 163 14.10 18.76 -8.94
C VAL A 163 14.66 17.37 -9.20
N LEU A 164 15.67 16.93 -8.44
CA LEU A 164 16.20 15.59 -8.53
C LEU A 164 15.12 14.52 -8.23
N CYS A 165 14.32 14.74 -7.19
CA CYS A 165 13.19 13.84 -6.87
C CYS A 165 12.18 13.78 -8.02
N VAL A 166 11.81 14.93 -8.64
CA VAL A 166 10.92 14.97 -9.80
C VAL A 166 11.51 14.15 -10.96
N ALA A 167 12.78 14.35 -11.29
CA ALA A 167 13.46 13.61 -12.36
C ALA A 167 13.47 12.10 -12.10
N LEU A 168 13.84 11.67 -10.88
CA LEU A 168 13.86 10.25 -10.51
C LEU A 168 12.47 9.60 -10.56
N VAL A 169 11.43 10.33 -10.12
CA VAL A 169 10.04 9.83 -10.18
C VAL A 169 9.57 9.72 -11.62
N LEU A 170 9.89 10.68 -12.48
CA LEU A 170 9.53 10.65 -13.90
C LEU A 170 10.18 9.47 -14.64
N LEU A 171 11.43 9.14 -14.31
CA LEU A 171 12.20 8.10 -14.99
C LEU A 171 11.85 6.69 -14.52
N VAL A 172 11.53 6.49 -13.24
CA VAL A 172 11.54 5.14 -12.65
C VAL A 172 10.20 4.72 -12.05
N VAL A 173 9.40 5.65 -11.52
CA VAL A 173 8.16 5.29 -10.82
C VAL A 173 7.03 5.10 -11.82
N PRO A 174 6.43 3.89 -11.93
CA PRO A 174 5.28 3.66 -12.81
C PRO A 174 4.01 4.32 -12.26
N GLU A 175 3.04 4.60 -13.13
CA GLU A 175 1.70 5.02 -12.70
C GLU A 175 0.94 3.81 -12.14
N SER A 176 0.16 4.03 -11.08
CA SER A 176 -0.73 3.01 -10.53
C SER A 176 -1.95 2.83 -11.43
N SER A 177 -2.32 1.57 -11.70
CA SER A 177 -3.54 1.22 -12.42
C SER A 177 -4.81 1.34 -11.55
N VAL A 178 -4.64 1.36 -10.22
CA VAL A 178 -5.76 1.43 -9.27
C VAL A 178 -6.21 2.87 -9.12
N ARG A 179 -7.42 3.19 -9.58
CA ARG A 179 -8.05 4.51 -9.49
C ARG A 179 -9.49 4.39 -9.01
N THR A 180 -9.96 5.40 -8.30
CA THR A 180 -11.36 5.55 -7.91
C THR A 180 -11.98 6.69 -8.73
N PRO A 181 -12.64 6.42 -9.85
CA PRO A 181 -13.28 7.47 -10.63
C PRO A 181 -14.41 8.12 -9.83
N GLY A 182 -14.61 9.41 -9.99
CA GLY A 182 -15.67 10.14 -9.28
C GLY A 182 -15.51 11.65 -9.41
N ARG A 183 -16.43 12.40 -8.82
CA ARG A 183 -16.34 13.86 -8.69
C ARG A 183 -15.59 14.23 -7.42
N PHE A 184 -14.70 15.21 -7.50
CA PHE A 184 -13.99 15.72 -6.33
C PHE A 184 -14.96 16.51 -5.43
N ASP A 185 -14.94 16.19 -4.14
CA ASP A 185 -15.75 16.86 -3.13
C ASP A 185 -15.10 18.18 -2.69
N PHE A 186 -15.41 19.27 -3.41
CA PHE A 186 -14.93 20.60 -3.05
C PHE A 186 -15.49 21.10 -1.73
N VAL A 187 -16.74 20.76 -1.43
CA VAL A 187 -17.41 21.20 -0.18
C VAL A 187 -16.75 20.51 1.01
N GLY A 188 -16.54 19.20 0.90
CA GLY A 188 -15.82 18.42 1.91
C GLY A 188 -14.37 18.90 2.09
N ALA A 189 -13.67 19.24 1.00
CA ALA A 189 -12.29 19.74 1.06
C ALA A 189 -12.20 21.11 1.75
N VAL A 190 -13.09 22.05 1.41
CA VAL A 190 -13.15 23.39 2.03
C VAL A 190 -13.55 23.28 3.49
N GLY A 191 -14.59 22.48 3.82
CA GLY A 191 -15.06 22.28 5.17
C GLY A 191 -13.99 21.68 6.09
N LEU A 192 -13.32 20.60 5.64
CA LEU A 192 -12.21 20.00 6.37
C LEU A 192 -11.05 20.98 6.54
N SER A 193 -10.67 21.70 5.48
CA SER A 193 -9.59 22.68 5.51
C SER A 193 -9.86 23.81 6.50
N ALA A 194 -11.06 24.37 6.46
CA ALA A 194 -11.48 25.42 7.39
C ALA A 194 -11.53 24.92 8.84
N GLY A 195 -12.08 23.72 9.05
CA GLY A 195 -12.14 23.11 10.38
C GLY A 195 -10.76 22.81 10.96
N LEU A 196 -9.83 22.29 10.13
CA LEU A 196 -8.45 22.03 10.52
C LEU A 196 -7.67 23.33 10.78
N LEU A 197 -7.87 24.34 9.94
CA LEU A 197 -7.26 25.66 10.15
C LEU A 197 -7.72 26.26 11.49
N ALA A 198 -9.04 26.24 11.75
CA ALA A 198 -9.63 26.72 12.99
C ALA A 198 -9.21 25.90 14.22
N LEU A 199 -8.82 24.61 14.05
CA LEU A 199 -8.29 23.75 15.11
C LEU A 199 -6.81 24.00 15.38
N LEU A 200 -5.99 23.92 14.32
CA LEU A 200 -4.52 23.90 14.47
C LEU A 200 -3.94 25.29 14.73
N LEU A 201 -4.58 26.34 14.23
CA LEU A 201 -4.13 27.71 14.43
C LEU A 201 -4.12 28.12 15.91
N PRO A 202 -5.18 27.95 16.70
CA PRO A 202 -5.15 28.25 18.14
C PRO A 202 -4.23 27.27 18.90
N ILE A 203 -4.06 26.02 18.45
CA ILE A 203 -3.09 25.09 19.05
C ILE A 203 -1.68 25.67 18.90
N THR A 204 -1.29 26.15 17.72
CA THR A 204 0.08 26.62 17.45
C THR A 204 0.36 28.04 17.98
N LYS A 205 -0.66 28.90 18.05
CA LYS A 205 -0.56 30.30 18.43
C LYS A 205 -1.17 30.66 19.78
N GLY A 206 -1.78 29.68 20.45
CA GLY A 206 -2.46 29.91 21.73
C GLY A 206 -1.53 30.41 22.83
N GLY A 207 -0.26 30.03 22.81
CA GLY A 207 0.77 30.57 23.69
C GLY A 207 0.98 32.09 23.51
N ASP A 208 1.04 32.55 22.24
CA ASP A 208 1.23 33.95 21.89
C ASP A 208 -0.03 34.81 22.14
N TRP A 209 -1.22 34.23 21.86
CA TRP A 209 -2.49 34.95 21.96
C TRP A 209 -3.16 34.87 23.33
N GLY A 210 -2.66 33.97 24.19
CA GLY A 210 -3.29 33.57 25.44
C GLY A 210 -4.34 32.48 25.25
N TRP A 211 -4.22 31.41 26.03
CA TRP A 211 -5.11 30.24 25.95
C TRP A 211 -6.56 30.56 26.31
N SER A 212 -6.79 31.53 27.19
CA SER A 212 -8.13 32.02 27.60
C SER A 212 -8.66 33.17 26.73
N SER A 213 -7.93 33.60 25.72
CA SER A 213 -8.36 34.71 24.87
C SER A 213 -9.59 34.36 24.03
N VAL A 214 -10.45 35.35 23.77
CA VAL A 214 -11.63 35.19 22.92
C VAL A 214 -11.28 34.68 21.53
N ARG A 215 -10.10 35.04 21.00
CA ARG A 215 -9.61 34.55 19.69
C ARG A 215 -9.34 33.06 19.74
N THR A 216 -8.61 32.58 20.74
CA THR A 216 -8.25 31.17 20.91
C THR A 216 -9.48 30.31 21.16
N LEU A 217 -10.33 30.68 22.12
CA LEU A 217 -11.54 29.94 22.44
C LEU A 217 -12.59 30.03 21.32
N GLY A 218 -12.70 31.18 20.65
CA GLY A 218 -13.59 31.37 19.51
C GLY A 218 -13.20 30.49 18.33
N LEU A 219 -11.88 30.33 18.03
CA LEU A 219 -11.41 29.43 16.97
C LEU A 219 -11.63 27.97 17.33
N PHE A 220 -11.44 27.54 18.58
CA PHE A 220 -11.78 26.18 19.01
C PHE A 220 -13.28 25.90 18.89
N GLY A 221 -14.13 26.85 19.30
CA GLY A 221 -15.58 26.77 19.13
C GLY A 221 -15.98 26.71 17.65
N ALA A 222 -15.41 27.58 16.83
CA ALA A 222 -15.62 27.57 15.38
C ALA A 222 -15.16 26.23 14.74
N SER A 223 -13.99 25.71 15.12
CA SER A 223 -13.52 24.42 14.65
C SER A 223 -14.49 23.29 14.97
N LEU A 224 -14.98 23.22 16.20
CA LEU A 224 -15.95 22.22 16.62
C LEU A 224 -17.21 22.27 15.75
N VAL A 225 -17.78 23.48 15.57
CA VAL A 225 -18.98 23.67 14.76
C VAL A 225 -18.73 23.30 13.30
N ILE A 226 -17.63 23.77 12.72
CA ILE A 226 -17.29 23.50 11.32
C ILE A 226 -17.04 21.99 11.10
N LEU A 227 -16.27 21.32 11.97
CA LEU A 227 -15.98 19.89 11.81
C LEU A 227 -17.22 19.01 12.03
N VAL A 228 -18.12 19.38 12.95
CA VAL A 228 -19.39 18.67 13.12
C VAL A 228 -20.29 18.87 11.91
N ALA A 229 -20.45 20.11 11.42
CA ALA A 229 -21.23 20.40 10.20
C ALA A 229 -20.64 19.69 8.99
N TRP A 230 -19.30 19.73 8.83
CA TRP A 230 -18.58 19.00 7.80
C TRP A 230 -18.83 17.49 7.88
N GLY A 231 -18.77 16.91 9.08
CA GLY A 231 -19.05 15.48 9.29
C GLY A 231 -20.45 15.07 8.84
N PHE A 232 -21.47 15.91 9.11
CA PHE A 232 -22.83 15.68 8.61
C PHE A 232 -22.91 15.73 7.08
N VAL A 233 -22.24 16.69 6.45
CA VAL A 233 -22.19 16.80 4.99
C VAL A 233 -21.51 15.59 4.38
N GLU A 234 -20.33 15.20 4.92
CA GLU A 234 -19.51 14.09 4.45
C GLU A 234 -20.25 12.75 4.53
N LEU A 235 -21.02 12.51 5.61
CA LEU A 235 -21.84 11.31 5.77
C LEU A 235 -22.98 11.20 4.74
N ARG A 236 -23.42 12.34 4.15
CA ARG A 236 -24.46 12.40 3.13
C ARG A 236 -23.92 12.43 1.71
N THR A 237 -22.64 12.70 1.54
CA THR A 237 -21.99 12.80 0.23
C THR A 237 -21.76 11.39 -0.33
N LYS A 238 -22.09 11.17 -1.62
CA LYS A 238 -21.91 9.87 -2.31
C LYS A 238 -20.45 9.53 -2.56
N ALA A 239 -19.61 10.53 -2.81
CA ALA A 239 -18.16 10.37 -3.05
C ALA A 239 -17.39 11.32 -2.12
N PRO A 240 -17.32 11.03 -0.79
CA PRO A 240 -16.76 11.92 0.20
C PRO A 240 -15.24 12.08 0.02
N LEU A 241 -14.69 13.23 0.49
CA LEU A 241 -13.24 13.45 0.56
C LEU A 241 -12.59 12.44 1.52
N VAL A 242 -13.22 12.23 2.67
CA VAL A 242 -12.82 11.27 3.69
C VAL A 242 -14.02 10.41 4.05
N ASP A 243 -14.00 9.13 3.71
CA ASP A 243 -15.07 8.23 4.09
C ASP A 243 -15.08 8.00 5.62
N LEU A 244 -16.00 8.73 6.29
CA LEU A 244 -16.18 8.64 7.74
C LEU A 244 -16.69 7.27 8.17
N ARG A 245 -17.39 6.52 7.31
CA ARG A 245 -17.87 5.17 7.61
C ARG A 245 -16.69 4.19 7.65
N THR A 246 -15.78 4.30 6.69
CA THR A 246 -14.51 3.53 6.68
C THR A 246 -13.62 3.97 7.85
N THR A 247 -13.55 5.27 8.15
CA THR A 247 -12.78 5.83 9.28
C THR A 247 -13.32 5.37 10.63
N ALA A 248 -14.64 5.22 10.78
CA ALA A 248 -15.29 4.74 12.00
C ALA A 248 -15.10 3.22 12.25
N ARG A 249 -14.58 2.45 11.28
CA ARG A 249 -14.24 1.05 11.52
C ARG A 249 -13.28 0.95 12.69
N ARG A 250 -13.56 0.07 13.64
CA ARG A 250 -12.80 -0.06 14.89
C ARG A 250 -11.29 -0.06 14.71
N GLN A 251 -10.78 -0.79 13.71
CA GLN A 251 -9.35 -0.88 13.46
C GLN A 251 -8.78 0.46 12.98
N VAL A 252 -9.43 1.14 12.04
CA VAL A 252 -8.99 2.43 11.48
C VAL A 252 -9.06 3.51 12.56
N LEU A 253 -10.18 3.59 13.29
CA LEU A 253 -10.40 4.56 14.36
C LEU A 253 -9.35 4.44 15.46
N LEU A 254 -9.14 3.23 16.01
CA LEU A 254 -8.16 3.01 17.08
C LEU A 254 -6.73 3.26 16.59
N THR A 255 -6.41 2.91 15.33
CA THR A 255 -5.09 3.23 14.76
C THR A 255 -4.90 4.74 14.64
N ASN A 256 -5.90 5.48 14.19
CA ASN A 256 -5.83 6.94 14.07
C ASN A 256 -5.73 7.64 15.43
N LEU A 257 -6.48 7.20 16.43
CA LEU A 257 -6.35 7.71 17.80
C LEU A 257 -4.96 7.42 18.39
N THR A 258 -4.45 6.20 18.18
CA THR A 258 -3.07 5.86 18.61
C THR A 258 -2.05 6.71 17.85
N SER A 259 -2.28 7.03 16.58
CA SER A 259 -1.38 7.87 15.77
C SER A 259 -1.27 9.30 16.30
N ILE A 260 -2.34 9.88 16.87
CA ILE A 260 -2.28 11.17 17.56
C ILE A 260 -1.32 11.10 18.75
N LEU A 261 -1.45 10.05 19.57
CA LEU A 261 -0.64 9.90 20.79
C LEU A 261 0.83 9.57 20.49
N VAL A 262 1.10 8.76 19.45
CA VAL A 262 2.47 8.52 18.99
C VAL A 262 3.08 9.78 18.37
N GLY A 263 2.31 10.55 17.61
CA GLY A 263 2.75 11.85 17.08
C GLY A 263 3.05 12.83 18.21
N PHE A 264 2.19 12.86 19.23
CA PHE A 264 2.45 13.65 20.44
C PHE A 264 3.76 13.25 21.13
N SER A 265 3.96 11.94 21.35
CA SER A 265 5.16 11.43 22.03
C SER A 265 6.46 11.61 21.23
N PHE A 266 6.39 11.78 19.91
CA PHE A 266 7.57 12.00 19.07
C PHE A 266 8.17 13.39 19.21
N TYR A 267 7.34 14.44 19.42
CA TYR A 267 7.76 15.82 19.26
C TYR A 267 8.55 16.42 20.45
N PRO A 268 8.34 16.06 21.75
CA PRO A 268 8.98 16.69 22.89
C PRO A 268 10.51 16.69 22.82
N ILE A 269 11.11 15.60 22.32
CA ILE A 269 12.57 15.51 22.19
C ILE A 269 13.14 16.57 21.25
N SER A 270 12.38 16.93 20.20
CA SER A 270 12.80 17.96 19.23
C SER A 270 12.78 19.38 19.79
N LEU A 271 12.07 19.60 20.89
CA LEU A 271 12.04 20.89 21.59
C LEU A 271 12.97 20.92 22.80
N VAL A 272 13.00 19.84 23.58
CA VAL A 272 13.74 19.77 24.85
C VAL A 272 15.23 19.65 24.61
N PHE A 273 15.68 18.67 23.82
CA PHE A 273 17.11 18.38 23.70
C PHE A 273 17.92 19.45 22.98
N PRO A 274 17.46 20.11 21.89
CA PRO A 274 18.20 21.23 21.33
C PRO A 274 18.41 22.38 22.34
N GLN A 275 17.41 22.66 23.19
CA GLN A 275 17.53 23.71 24.21
C GLN A 275 18.48 23.28 25.33
N LEU A 276 18.30 22.08 25.89
CA LEU A 276 19.17 21.54 26.94
C LEU A 276 20.65 21.49 26.52
N LEU A 277 20.90 21.05 25.27
CA LEU A 277 22.28 20.97 24.73
C LEU A 277 22.94 22.34 24.54
N GLN A 278 22.16 23.36 24.15
CA GLN A 278 22.67 24.69 23.84
C GLN A 278 22.70 25.64 25.04
N LEU A 279 21.95 25.33 26.12
CA LEU A 279 22.00 26.13 27.35
C LEU A 279 23.45 26.16 27.92
N PRO A 280 23.94 27.34 28.36
CA PRO A 280 25.25 27.45 28.96
C PRO A 280 25.45 26.57 30.19
N GLU A 281 26.62 25.97 30.36
CA GLU A 281 26.97 25.19 31.55
C GLU A 281 26.81 25.98 32.84
N ALA A 282 26.98 27.31 32.80
CA ALA A 282 26.77 28.21 33.92
C ALA A 282 25.36 28.20 34.50
N THR A 283 24.35 27.62 33.80
CA THR A 283 22.98 27.39 34.32
C THR A 283 22.93 26.24 35.36
N GLY A 284 24.02 25.45 35.45
CA GLY A 284 24.13 24.28 36.34
C GLY A 284 23.57 22.99 35.79
N TYR A 285 22.85 23.01 34.63
CA TYR A 285 22.29 21.84 33.95
C TYR A 285 22.43 21.91 32.43
N GLY A 286 22.71 23.07 31.84
CA GLY A 286 22.97 23.22 30.41
C GLY A 286 24.28 22.52 30.01
N LEU A 287 24.32 22.01 28.77
CA LEU A 287 25.46 21.22 28.28
C LEU A 287 26.41 22.00 27.37
N GLY A 288 26.19 23.32 27.15
CA GLY A 288 27.11 24.25 26.50
C GLY A 288 27.49 23.93 25.06
N GLN A 289 26.68 23.14 24.34
CA GLN A 289 27.02 22.66 23.00
C GLN A 289 26.63 23.68 21.92
N SER A 290 27.42 23.70 20.83
CA SER A 290 27.04 24.48 19.64
C SER A 290 25.78 23.92 18.97
N MET A 291 25.09 24.76 18.19
CA MET A 291 23.89 24.36 17.44
C MET A 291 24.15 23.15 16.51
N VAL A 292 25.30 23.10 15.84
CA VAL A 292 25.70 21.99 14.97
C VAL A 292 25.89 20.71 15.77
N MET A 293 26.59 20.80 16.90
CA MET A 293 26.83 19.65 17.79
C MET A 293 25.52 19.15 18.42
N ALA A 294 24.63 20.06 18.83
CA ALA A 294 23.32 19.69 19.33
C ALA A 294 22.52 18.91 18.28
N GLY A 295 22.53 19.35 17.03
CA GLY A 295 21.91 18.60 15.94
C GLY A 295 22.56 17.23 15.72
N LEU A 296 23.89 17.15 15.78
CA LEU A 296 24.64 15.90 15.58
C LEU A 296 24.40 14.89 16.71
N TYR A 297 24.24 15.32 17.96
CA TYR A 297 23.94 14.44 19.09
C TYR A 297 22.50 13.90 19.07
N ILE A 298 21.58 14.55 18.37
CA ILE A 298 20.21 14.07 18.16
C ILE A 298 20.11 13.20 16.90
N ALA A 299 21.03 13.33 15.94
CA ALA A 299 21.05 12.56 14.68
C ALA A 299 20.98 11.03 14.86
N PRO A 300 21.56 10.40 15.89
CA PRO A 300 21.43 8.96 16.13
C PRO A 300 19.97 8.48 16.25
N MET A 301 19.02 9.34 16.65
CA MET A 301 17.58 9.03 16.64
C MET A 301 17.09 8.60 15.24
N GLY A 302 17.42 9.38 14.21
CA GLY A 302 16.97 9.07 12.85
C GLY A 302 17.70 7.88 12.25
N VAL A 303 19.00 7.72 12.55
CA VAL A 303 19.77 6.53 12.14
C VAL A 303 19.19 5.27 12.79
N ALA A 304 18.88 5.31 14.07
CA ALA A 304 18.26 4.21 14.80
C ALA A 304 16.86 3.86 14.25
N MET A 305 16.06 4.88 13.90
CA MET A 305 14.75 4.72 13.27
C MET A 305 14.85 3.98 11.93
N MET A 306 15.91 4.23 11.14
CA MET A 306 16.16 3.48 9.91
C MET A 306 16.70 2.08 10.18
N ALA A 307 17.67 1.95 11.07
CA ALA A 307 18.32 0.67 11.37
C ALA A 307 17.36 -0.36 11.96
N VAL A 308 16.31 0.08 12.68
CA VAL A 308 15.28 -0.80 13.23
C VAL A 308 14.24 -1.25 12.21
N SER A 309 14.20 -0.65 11.02
CA SER A 309 13.21 -0.92 9.98
C SER A 309 13.11 -2.40 9.57
N PRO A 310 14.20 -3.16 9.37
CA PRO A 310 14.14 -4.61 9.08
C PRO A 310 13.53 -5.41 10.24
N LEU A 311 13.89 -5.05 11.48
CA LEU A 311 13.35 -5.69 12.68
C LEU A 311 11.84 -5.43 12.81
N SER A 312 11.42 -4.21 12.56
CA SER A 312 10.01 -3.82 12.57
C SER A 312 9.22 -4.58 11.50
N ALA A 313 9.74 -4.68 10.27
CA ALA A 313 9.13 -5.46 9.20
C ALA A 313 9.00 -6.95 9.59
N ARG A 314 10.01 -7.52 10.26
CA ARG A 314 9.98 -8.90 10.76
C ARG A 314 8.92 -9.10 11.85
N ILE A 315 8.81 -8.17 12.80
CA ILE A 315 7.77 -8.22 13.85
C ILE A 315 6.38 -8.12 13.21
N ASN A 316 6.19 -7.19 12.26
CA ASN A 316 4.93 -7.04 11.51
C ASN A 316 4.52 -8.33 10.79
N ALA A 317 5.48 -9.02 10.17
CA ALA A 317 5.24 -10.26 9.43
C ALA A 317 4.97 -11.47 10.34
N THR A 318 5.69 -11.60 11.48
CA THR A 318 5.64 -12.79 12.34
C THR A 318 4.59 -12.69 13.43
N ARG A 319 4.48 -11.53 14.10
CA ARG A 319 3.60 -11.32 15.27
C ARG A 319 2.43 -10.38 14.96
N GLY A 320 2.44 -9.77 13.78
CA GLY A 320 1.40 -8.84 13.32
C GLY A 320 1.66 -7.38 13.72
N PRO A 321 1.04 -6.43 12.97
CA PRO A 321 1.30 -5.00 13.13
C PRO A 321 0.79 -4.43 14.47
N LYS A 322 -0.22 -5.04 15.09
CA LYS A 322 -0.66 -4.68 16.45
C LYS A 322 0.47 -4.83 17.46
N VAL A 323 1.15 -5.99 17.47
CA VAL A 323 2.25 -6.27 18.40
C VAL A 323 3.41 -5.31 18.14
N SER A 324 3.73 -5.03 16.88
CA SER A 324 4.77 -4.06 16.53
C SER A 324 4.44 -2.66 17.09
N LEU A 325 3.21 -2.17 16.88
CA LEU A 325 2.78 -0.87 17.42
C LEU A 325 2.90 -0.82 18.94
N MET A 326 2.43 -1.85 19.63
CA MET A 326 2.53 -1.94 21.10
C MET A 326 3.99 -1.98 21.57
N THR A 327 4.85 -2.77 20.91
CA THR A 327 6.29 -2.81 21.21
C THR A 327 6.94 -1.44 21.06
N GLY A 328 6.62 -0.72 19.95
CA GLY A 328 7.11 0.64 19.73
C GLY A 328 6.69 1.60 20.85
N LEU A 329 5.42 1.55 21.28
CA LEU A 329 4.91 2.39 22.36
C LEU A 329 5.54 2.08 23.72
N VAL A 330 5.80 0.79 24.03
CA VAL A 330 6.54 0.39 25.24
C VAL A 330 7.96 0.95 25.22
N VAL A 331 8.66 0.85 24.08
CA VAL A 331 10.02 1.39 23.95
C VAL A 331 10.00 2.92 24.10
N ILE A 332 9.04 3.63 23.47
CA ILE A 332 8.88 5.09 23.61
C ILE A 332 8.67 5.46 25.09
N GLY A 333 7.72 4.81 25.77
CA GLY A 333 7.41 5.08 27.18
C GLY A 333 8.61 4.81 28.10
N ALA A 334 9.27 3.65 27.93
CA ALA A 334 10.47 3.31 28.69
C ALA A 334 11.62 4.29 28.46
N THR A 335 11.81 4.73 27.20
CA THR A 335 12.85 5.72 26.85
C THR A 335 12.59 7.07 27.51
N TYR A 336 11.36 7.59 27.48
CA TYR A 336 11.03 8.83 28.17
C TYR A 336 11.10 8.69 29.70
N GLY A 337 10.64 7.55 30.24
CA GLY A 337 10.75 7.26 31.68
C GLY A 337 12.21 7.25 32.15
N ALA A 338 13.10 6.58 31.42
CA ALA A 338 14.54 6.62 31.69
C ALA A 338 15.13 8.02 31.46
N GLY A 339 14.68 8.72 30.43
CA GLY A 339 15.13 10.05 30.03
C GLY A 339 14.90 11.12 31.09
N ILE A 340 13.88 10.97 31.97
CA ILE A 340 13.63 11.88 33.10
C ILE A 340 14.86 11.98 34.03
N GLY A 341 15.59 10.88 34.20
CA GLY A 341 16.81 10.82 35.02
C GLY A 341 18.13 10.87 34.21
N MET A 342 18.07 10.99 32.89
CA MET A 342 19.22 10.91 31.97
C MET A 342 19.34 12.19 31.14
N MET A 343 19.62 13.33 31.78
CA MET A 343 19.74 14.65 31.13
C MET A 343 21.02 15.42 31.50
N ASP A 344 21.89 14.82 32.31
CA ASP A 344 23.04 15.54 32.90
C ASP A 344 24.29 15.50 32.03
N SER A 345 24.30 14.76 30.92
CA SER A 345 25.46 14.61 30.06
C SER A 345 25.07 14.30 28.60
N VAL A 346 25.95 14.69 27.67
CA VAL A 346 25.74 14.52 26.22
C VAL A 346 25.48 13.05 25.82
N TRP A 347 26.26 12.10 26.38
CA TRP A 347 26.06 10.67 26.02
C TRP A 347 24.70 10.14 26.45
N GLN A 348 24.11 10.64 27.56
CA GLN A 348 22.77 10.29 27.99
C GLN A 348 21.72 10.78 26.97
N VAL A 349 21.87 12.00 26.47
CA VAL A 349 21.04 12.57 25.40
C VAL A 349 21.09 11.69 24.16
N VAL A 350 22.29 11.22 23.74
CA VAL A 350 22.48 10.30 22.60
C VAL A 350 21.76 8.98 22.83
N VAL A 351 21.88 8.39 24.03
CA VAL A 351 21.21 7.11 24.37
C VAL A 351 19.70 7.25 24.33
N VAL A 352 19.15 8.29 24.96
CA VAL A 352 17.69 8.56 24.97
C VAL A 352 17.18 8.85 23.55
N SER A 353 17.92 9.65 22.76
CA SER A 353 17.58 9.93 21.36
C SER A 353 17.54 8.65 20.53
N THR A 354 18.54 7.78 20.69
CA THR A 354 18.61 6.48 19.99
C THR A 354 17.46 5.57 20.39
N GLY A 355 17.16 5.45 21.69
CA GLY A 355 16.06 4.66 22.20
C GLY A 355 14.71 5.12 21.66
N LEU A 356 14.48 6.44 21.61
CA LEU A 356 13.27 7.00 21.02
C LEU A 356 13.18 6.69 19.53
N GLY A 357 14.29 6.81 18.79
CA GLY A 357 14.36 6.46 17.36
C GLY A 357 13.94 5.01 17.10
N ILE A 358 14.40 4.07 17.94
CA ILE A 358 13.99 2.64 17.87
C ILE A 358 12.48 2.52 18.10
N GLY A 359 11.94 3.11 19.16
CA GLY A 359 10.53 3.00 19.52
C GLY A 359 9.61 3.59 18.42
N VAL A 360 9.93 4.80 17.96
CA VAL A 360 9.17 5.49 16.92
C VAL A 360 9.26 4.77 15.58
N GLY A 361 10.44 4.26 15.21
CA GLY A 361 10.65 3.50 13.97
C GLY A 361 9.77 2.25 13.92
N ILE A 362 9.67 1.52 15.04
CA ILE A 362 8.78 0.35 15.16
C ILE A 362 7.31 0.78 15.07
N ALA A 363 6.88 1.80 15.81
CA ALA A 363 5.49 2.24 15.82
C ALA A 363 5.03 2.78 14.46
N TYR A 364 5.83 3.62 13.81
CA TYR A 364 5.51 4.25 12.52
C TYR A 364 5.40 3.26 11.37
N SER A 365 6.16 2.17 11.39
CA SER A 365 6.05 1.12 10.37
C SER A 365 4.77 0.29 10.47
N ALA A 366 4.22 0.17 11.69
CA ALA A 366 3.03 -0.62 11.94
C ALA A 366 1.73 0.10 11.52
N MET A 367 1.67 1.44 11.65
CA MET A 367 0.45 2.22 11.40
C MET A 367 -0.06 2.11 9.97
N PRO A 368 0.75 2.34 8.90
CA PRO A 368 0.29 2.17 7.53
C PRO A 368 -0.19 0.74 7.26
N THR A 369 0.47 -0.26 7.82
CA THR A 369 0.09 -1.67 7.67
C THR A 369 -1.27 -1.96 8.27
N LEU A 370 -1.58 -1.39 9.46
CA LEU A 370 -2.88 -1.50 10.12
C LEU A 370 -3.98 -0.81 9.29
N ILE A 371 -3.72 0.37 8.76
CA ILE A 371 -4.68 1.11 7.93
C ILE A 371 -4.96 0.34 6.64
N ILE A 372 -3.92 -0.02 5.88
CA ILE A 372 -4.04 -0.70 4.59
C ILE A 372 -4.79 -2.04 4.71
N SER A 373 -4.59 -2.78 5.81
CA SER A 373 -5.28 -4.04 6.02
C SER A 373 -6.78 -3.90 6.34
N ALA A 374 -7.25 -2.69 6.58
CA ALA A 374 -8.64 -2.39 6.98
C ALA A 374 -9.45 -1.63 5.92
N VAL A 375 -8.78 -1.14 4.85
CA VAL A 375 -9.42 -0.32 3.81
C VAL A 375 -9.27 -0.95 2.42
N PRO A 376 -10.22 -0.69 1.48
CA PRO A 376 -10.10 -1.12 0.09
C PRO A 376 -8.84 -0.54 -0.58
N ALA A 377 -8.34 -1.24 -1.62
CA ALA A 377 -7.16 -0.78 -2.36
C ALA A 377 -7.35 0.61 -2.98
N ALA A 378 -8.56 0.89 -3.44
CA ALA A 378 -8.94 2.14 -4.09
C ALA A 378 -8.94 3.38 -3.15
N GLU A 379 -9.01 3.19 -1.82
CA GLU A 379 -9.07 4.27 -0.81
C GLU A 379 -7.80 4.40 0.02
N THR A 380 -6.73 3.72 -0.38
CA THR A 380 -5.48 3.65 0.40
C THR A 380 -4.80 5.00 0.56
N GLY A 381 -4.81 5.83 -0.47
CA GLY A 381 -4.23 7.17 -0.45
C GLY A 381 -4.91 8.07 0.58
N ALA A 382 -6.24 8.15 0.52
CA ALA A 382 -7.04 8.95 1.44
C ALA A 382 -6.89 8.46 2.90
N ALA A 383 -6.93 7.15 3.14
CA ALA A 383 -6.82 6.57 4.48
C ALA A 383 -5.43 6.79 5.12
N ASN A 384 -4.35 6.61 4.36
CA ASN A 384 -2.99 6.89 4.85
C ASN A 384 -2.75 8.39 5.03
N ALA A 385 -3.33 9.23 4.17
CA ALA A 385 -3.27 10.67 4.32
C ALA A 385 -3.96 11.13 5.61
N LEU A 386 -5.14 10.57 5.92
CA LEU A 386 -5.84 10.84 7.19
C LEU A 386 -5.00 10.38 8.39
N ASN A 387 -4.38 9.20 8.32
CA ASN A 387 -3.49 8.72 9.39
C ASN A 387 -2.29 9.65 9.60
N THR A 388 -1.71 10.18 8.53
CA THR A 388 -0.63 11.17 8.57
C THR A 388 -1.13 12.48 9.18
N LEU A 389 -2.35 12.93 8.85
CA LEU A 389 -2.98 14.10 9.46
C LEU A 389 -3.17 13.91 10.97
N MET A 390 -3.68 12.77 11.43
CA MET A 390 -3.85 12.48 12.86
C MET A 390 -2.52 12.57 13.62
N ARG A 391 -1.46 12.05 13.04
CA ARG A 391 -0.11 12.17 13.59
C ARG A 391 0.38 13.63 13.66
N SER A 392 0.08 14.42 12.63
CA SER A 392 0.43 15.84 12.59
C SER A 392 -0.33 16.66 13.66
N ILE A 393 -1.60 16.34 13.91
CA ILE A 393 -2.39 16.92 15.01
C ILE A 393 -1.71 16.60 16.35
N GLY A 394 -1.29 15.35 16.55
CA GLY A 394 -0.55 14.94 17.75
C GLY A 394 0.73 15.74 17.95
N MET A 395 1.56 15.91 16.90
CA MET A 395 2.79 16.70 16.95
C MET A 395 2.52 18.17 17.25
N SER A 396 1.51 18.78 16.63
CA SER A 396 1.13 20.18 16.87
C SER A 396 0.65 20.39 18.30
N THR A 397 -0.18 19.48 18.81
CA THR A 397 -0.65 19.53 20.20
C THR A 397 0.51 19.38 21.19
N SER A 398 1.44 18.47 20.91
CA SER A 398 2.67 18.30 21.72
C SER A 398 3.52 19.55 21.75
N SER A 399 3.75 20.19 20.58
CA SER A 399 4.49 21.46 20.49
C SER A 399 3.91 22.52 21.39
N ALA A 400 2.56 22.66 21.38
CA ALA A 400 1.86 23.62 22.20
C ALA A 400 1.98 23.31 23.69
N VAL A 401 1.74 22.05 24.09
CA VAL A 401 1.78 21.65 25.50
C VAL A 401 3.20 21.78 26.06
N VAL A 402 4.21 21.26 25.34
CA VAL A 402 5.62 21.37 25.77
C VAL A 402 6.07 22.82 25.78
N GLY A 403 5.69 23.63 24.78
CA GLY A 403 5.97 25.06 24.75
C GLY A 403 5.44 25.79 25.96
N VAL A 404 4.21 25.51 26.40
CA VAL A 404 3.61 26.06 27.63
C VAL A 404 4.39 25.62 28.86
N ILE A 405 4.73 24.33 28.98
CA ILE A 405 5.49 23.81 30.13
C ILE A 405 6.84 24.56 30.23
N LEU A 406 7.57 24.64 29.13
CA LEU A 406 8.89 25.30 29.10
C LEU A 406 8.82 26.83 29.34
N ALA A 407 7.73 27.47 28.91
CA ALA A 407 7.52 28.91 29.13
C ALA A 407 7.15 29.26 30.58
N HIS A 408 6.45 28.37 31.29
CA HIS A 408 6.03 28.60 32.68
C HIS A 408 7.02 28.08 33.72
N GLN A 409 7.77 27.05 33.38
CA GLN A 409 8.78 26.47 34.27
C GLN A 409 10.17 27.04 33.90
N THR A 410 10.43 28.29 34.29
CA THR A 410 11.65 29.00 33.95
C THR A 410 12.43 29.38 35.20
N THR A 411 13.76 29.55 35.03
CA THR A 411 14.69 30.11 36.02
C THR A 411 15.34 31.32 35.40
N THR A 412 15.55 32.39 36.21
CA THR A 412 16.26 33.59 35.76
C THR A 412 17.75 33.34 35.77
N PHE A 413 18.40 33.44 34.64
CA PHE A 413 19.85 33.36 34.51
C PHE A 413 20.38 34.72 34.12
N THR A 414 21.38 35.24 34.86
CA THR A 414 21.98 36.55 34.62
C THR A 414 23.15 36.38 33.66
N THR A 415 23.00 36.88 32.44
CA THR A 415 24.08 37.02 31.46
C THR A 415 24.74 38.38 31.53
N GLY A 416 25.89 38.58 30.87
CA GLY A 416 26.51 39.90 30.73
C GLY A 416 25.63 40.95 30.03
N LEU A 417 24.48 40.52 29.42
CA LEU A 417 23.49 41.37 28.76
C LEU A 417 22.24 41.63 29.63
N GLY A 418 22.18 41.03 30.84
CA GLY A 418 21.03 41.15 31.74
C GLY A 418 20.36 39.83 32.14
N PRO A 419 19.32 39.88 32.98
CA PRO A 419 18.56 38.69 33.39
C PRO A 419 17.78 38.12 32.22
N MET A 420 17.98 36.83 31.92
CA MET A 420 17.30 36.07 30.89
C MET A 420 16.51 34.90 31.52
N ALA A 421 15.23 34.75 31.19
CA ALA A 421 14.47 33.62 31.64
C ALA A 421 14.75 32.43 30.70
N VAL A 422 15.21 31.31 31.28
CA VAL A 422 15.49 30.06 30.57
C VAL A 422 14.67 28.94 31.18
N PRO A 423 14.23 27.93 30.41
CA PRO A 423 13.54 26.76 30.95
C PRO A 423 14.38 26.05 32.00
N ASN A 424 13.77 25.70 33.12
CA ASN A 424 14.46 24.98 34.20
C ASN A 424 14.46 23.44 33.94
N MET A 425 15.27 22.70 34.70
CA MET A 425 15.38 21.25 34.57
C MET A 425 14.01 20.54 34.82
N ASP A 426 13.18 21.06 35.72
CA ASP A 426 11.87 20.49 36.01
C ASP A 426 10.92 20.65 34.83
N GLY A 427 11.03 21.72 34.03
CA GLY A 427 10.32 21.91 32.77
C GLY A 427 10.66 20.82 31.74
N PHE A 428 11.93 20.47 31.63
CA PHE A 428 12.38 19.39 30.77
C PHE A 428 11.88 18.03 31.23
N ARG A 429 11.98 17.72 32.53
CA ARG A 429 11.50 16.48 33.14
C ARG A 429 9.97 16.34 33.02
N THR A 430 9.22 17.43 33.27
CA THR A 430 7.75 17.44 33.14
C THR A 430 7.33 17.16 31.70
N SER A 431 8.04 17.74 30.73
CA SER A 431 7.77 17.50 29.29
C SER A 431 7.96 16.01 28.92
N PHE A 432 8.99 15.36 29.49
CA PHE A 432 9.22 13.94 29.28
C PHE A 432 8.21 13.06 30.04
N ALA A 433 7.79 13.46 31.24
CA ALA A 433 6.73 12.75 31.97
C ALA A 433 5.39 12.77 31.24
N VAL A 434 5.01 13.91 30.64
CA VAL A 434 3.83 14.03 29.79
C VAL A 434 3.96 13.14 28.54
N ALA A 435 5.13 13.12 27.90
CA ALA A 435 5.38 12.25 26.74
C ALA A 435 5.30 10.75 27.10
N CYS A 436 5.81 10.36 28.26
CA CYS A 436 5.69 9.01 28.81
C CYS A 436 4.22 8.64 29.05
N GLY A 437 3.45 9.52 29.68
CA GLY A 437 2.01 9.33 29.93
C GLY A 437 1.21 9.19 28.64
N THR A 438 1.52 9.99 27.60
CA THR A 438 0.85 9.87 26.30
C THR A 438 1.22 8.57 25.58
N ALA A 439 2.46 8.09 25.68
CA ALA A 439 2.86 6.78 25.15
C ALA A 439 2.12 5.64 25.86
N ALA A 440 1.96 5.71 27.20
CA ALA A 440 1.18 4.76 27.98
C ALA A 440 -0.30 4.77 27.58
N ALA A 441 -0.91 5.94 27.41
CA ALA A 441 -2.27 6.08 26.91
C ALA A 441 -2.42 5.49 25.49
N GLY A 442 -1.44 5.72 24.61
CA GLY A 442 -1.38 5.12 23.27
C GLY A 442 -1.32 3.60 23.33
N LEU A 443 -0.53 3.04 24.25
CA LEU A 443 -0.44 1.59 24.50
C LEU A 443 -1.78 1.01 24.96
N LEU A 444 -2.47 1.68 25.88
CA LEU A 444 -3.80 1.26 26.33
C LEU A 444 -4.81 1.22 25.17
N ILE A 445 -4.84 2.24 24.31
CA ILE A 445 -5.71 2.24 23.11
C ILE A 445 -5.32 1.12 22.15
N ALA A 446 -4.01 0.93 21.90
CA ALA A 446 -3.51 -0.11 21.01
C ALA A 446 -3.86 -1.53 21.48
N MET A 447 -4.04 -1.77 22.78
CA MET A 447 -4.50 -3.07 23.32
C MET A 447 -5.88 -3.47 22.80
N PHE A 448 -6.77 -2.50 22.52
CA PHE A 448 -8.11 -2.73 21.98
C PHE A 448 -8.15 -2.94 20.46
N LEU A 449 -7.02 -2.81 19.75
CA LEU A 449 -6.94 -3.14 18.33
C LEU A 449 -7.27 -4.63 18.11
N PRO A 450 -8.04 -4.98 17.06
CA PRO A 450 -8.30 -6.36 16.71
C PRO A 450 -6.98 -7.10 16.41
N SER A 451 -6.74 -8.24 17.06
CA SER A 451 -5.63 -9.10 16.67
C SER A 451 -6.07 -10.00 15.53
N ARG A 452 -5.67 -9.69 14.30
CA ARG A 452 -5.68 -10.69 13.23
C ARG A 452 -4.59 -11.70 13.57
N LYS A 453 -4.98 -12.96 13.78
CA LYS A 453 -4.04 -14.07 13.65
C LYS A 453 -3.53 -14.00 12.21
N SER A 454 -2.25 -13.70 12.02
CA SER A 454 -1.55 -13.98 10.77
C SER A 454 -1.87 -15.45 10.44
N PRO A 455 -2.16 -15.82 9.18
CA PRO A 455 -2.18 -17.22 8.84
C PRO A 455 -0.77 -17.74 9.10
N ALA A 456 -0.59 -18.27 10.33
CA ALA A 456 0.60 -19.00 10.69
C ALA A 456 0.69 -20.16 9.73
N ALA A 457 1.85 -20.33 9.13
CA ALA A 457 2.25 -21.56 8.48
C ALA A 457 1.65 -22.74 9.25
N VAL A 458 0.83 -23.52 8.54
CA VAL A 458 0.37 -24.82 9.06
C VAL A 458 1.61 -25.68 9.17
N GLY A 459 2.25 -25.60 10.32
CA GLY A 459 3.30 -26.50 10.78
C GLY A 459 2.63 -27.73 11.35
N SER A 460 2.94 -28.85 10.74
CA SER A 460 2.78 -30.20 11.26
C SER A 460 2.87 -30.28 12.78
N GLY A 461 1.83 -30.76 13.43
CA GLY A 461 1.83 -31.05 14.87
C GLY A 461 0.75 -32.03 15.21
N GLY A 462 1.15 -33.29 15.38
CA GLY A 462 0.57 -34.45 15.93
C GLY A 462 -0.77 -34.38 16.67
N GLN A 463 -1.65 -35.22 16.24
CA GLN A 463 -2.71 -35.75 17.07
C GLN A 463 -2.10 -36.52 18.23
N SER A 464 -2.39 -36.11 19.44
CA SER A 464 -2.41 -36.99 20.62
C SER A 464 -3.43 -36.48 21.62
N GLY A 465 -4.49 -37.26 21.73
CA GLY A 465 -5.00 -37.73 22.96
C GLY A 465 -6.00 -36.95 23.78
N ARG A 466 -7.09 -37.62 23.97
CA ARG A 466 -8.00 -37.70 25.13
C ARG A 466 -9.24 -36.83 25.13
N GLY A 467 -10.32 -37.52 24.87
CA GLY A 467 -11.68 -37.16 25.32
C GLY A 467 -12.46 -38.43 25.58
N ARG A 468 -12.62 -38.81 26.84
CA ARG A 468 -13.31 -39.95 27.40
C ARG A 468 -14.77 -39.61 27.63
N ALA A 469 -15.69 -40.51 27.17
CA ALA A 469 -16.94 -40.86 27.82
C ALA A 469 -17.71 -41.85 26.92
N ALA A 470 -17.77 -43.07 27.27
CA ALA A 470 -18.83 -43.89 27.85
C ALA A 470 -20.13 -43.95 27.03
N ALA A 471 -20.46 -45.09 26.47
CA ALA A 471 -21.38 -46.10 26.97
C ALA A 471 -21.77 -47.13 25.93
N LYS A 472 -21.46 -48.38 26.23
CA LYS A 472 -22.28 -49.60 26.32
C LYS A 472 -22.97 -50.18 25.06
N THR A 473 -22.59 -51.44 24.91
CA THR A 473 -23.36 -52.67 24.61
C THR A 473 -23.60 -53.05 23.18
N GLY A 474 -23.12 -54.26 22.88
CA GLY A 474 -23.84 -55.30 22.26
C GLY A 474 -23.05 -56.16 21.25
N ASP A 475 -22.47 -57.21 21.73
CA ASP A 475 -22.35 -58.59 21.30
C ASP A 475 -22.34 -59.01 19.81
N SER A 476 -21.43 -59.90 19.60
CA SER A 476 -21.37 -61.23 18.94
C SER A 476 -20.67 -61.29 17.57
N ALA A 477 -19.56 -61.89 17.61
CA ALA A 477 -19.13 -63.21 17.08
C ALA A 477 -19.29 -63.44 15.57
N SER A 478 -18.26 -63.73 14.85
CA SER A 478 -17.67 -65.04 14.51
C SER A 478 -16.77 -64.95 13.30
N ASP A 479 -15.57 -65.43 13.47
CA ASP A 479 -14.82 -66.45 12.73
C ASP A 479 -14.78 -66.43 11.18
N ALA A 480 -13.60 -66.39 10.66
CA ALA A 480 -12.85 -67.47 9.95
C ALA A 480 -12.01 -66.92 8.82
N GLU A 481 -10.72 -67.02 8.93
CA GLU A 481 -9.77 -67.85 8.18
C GLU A 481 -9.82 -67.89 6.64
N GLY A 482 -8.65 -67.69 6.02
CA GLY A 482 -8.35 -68.25 4.73
C GLY A 482 -7.32 -67.53 3.87
N GLU A 483 -6.05 -67.67 4.14
CA GLU A 483 -4.97 -67.71 3.12
C GLU A 483 -5.03 -69.10 2.42
N PRO A 484 -4.29 -69.43 1.30
CA PRO A 484 -3.20 -68.75 0.59
C PRO A 484 -3.15 -69.01 -0.94
N ALA A 485 -2.10 -68.39 -1.55
CA ALA A 485 -1.20 -68.84 -2.60
C ALA A 485 -1.69 -69.26 -4.03
N GLY A 486 -0.91 -68.78 -5.01
CA GLY A 486 -0.85 -69.40 -6.34
C GLY A 486 -0.07 -68.60 -7.37
N ALA A 487 1.21 -68.92 -7.47
CA ALA A 487 2.09 -68.60 -8.61
C ALA A 487 1.63 -69.38 -9.88
N VAL A 488 1.96 -68.84 -11.07
CA VAL A 488 2.56 -69.60 -12.22
C VAL A 488 2.84 -68.62 -13.39
N SER A 489 4.08 -68.56 -13.75
CA SER A 489 4.83 -68.49 -15.01
C SER A 489 4.09 -68.73 -16.33
N GLY A 490 4.58 -68.06 -17.38
CA GLY A 490 4.32 -68.38 -18.78
C GLY A 490 5.06 -67.50 -19.78
N THR A 491 6.16 -67.98 -20.21
CA THR A 491 7.01 -67.74 -21.37
C THR A 491 6.31 -67.60 -22.71
N GLY A 492 6.89 -66.87 -23.67
CA GLY A 492 6.62 -67.03 -25.10
C GLY A 492 7.05 -65.87 -25.99
N THR A 493 8.25 -65.82 -26.40
CA THR A 493 8.91 -65.72 -27.73
C THR A 493 8.04 -65.35 -28.93
N GLY A 494 8.55 -64.49 -29.80
CA GLY A 494 8.15 -64.33 -31.19
C GLY A 494 8.72 -63.08 -31.89
N ALA A 495 9.72 -63.28 -32.71
CA ALA A 495 10.43 -62.35 -33.59
C ALA A 495 9.69 -62.06 -34.89
N ALA A 496 10.08 -60.98 -35.55
CA ALA A 496 10.32 -60.70 -36.97
C ALA A 496 9.80 -59.29 -37.34
N ASP A 497 10.62 -58.38 -37.68
CA ASP A 497 11.39 -58.10 -38.92
C ASP A 497 10.57 -57.30 -39.96
N THR A 498 11.18 -56.24 -40.42
CA THR A 498 11.27 -55.59 -41.71
C THR A 498 10.91 -54.08 -41.74
N GLY A 499 11.95 -53.34 -42.20
CA GLY A 499 11.77 -52.27 -43.16
C GLY A 499 12.21 -50.85 -42.73
N ALA A 500 13.46 -50.52 -42.95
CA ALA A 500 13.95 -49.15 -43.10
C ALA A 500 13.50 -48.55 -44.45
N PRO A 501 13.53 -47.22 -44.67
CA PRO A 501 14.79 -46.61 -45.08
C PRO A 501 15.13 -45.23 -44.46
N GLU A 502 16.40 -44.98 -44.58
CA GLU A 502 17.21 -43.81 -44.28
C GLU A 502 16.72 -42.50 -44.83
N THR A 503 16.97 -41.39 -44.11
CA THR A 503 17.82 -40.29 -44.63
C THR A 503 18.28 -39.35 -43.51
N THR A 504 19.59 -39.34 -43.32
CA THR A 504 20.58 -38.26 -43.11
C THR A 504 20.19 -36.96 -42.38
N GLY A 505 20.95 -36.68 -41.32
CA GLY A 505 21.12 -35.39 -40.69
C GLY A 505 21.79 -35.53 -39.33
N ALA A 506 23.08 -35.83 -39.32
CA ALA A 506 23.90 -35.90 -38.10
C ALA A 506 24.27 -34.53 -37.60
N ASP A 507 24.02 -34.24 -36.32
CA ASP A 507 24.80 -33.31 -35.52
C ASP A 507 25.22 -33.99 -34.20
N PRO A 508 26.39 -33.64 -33.62
CA PRO A 508 27.22 -34.60 -32.91
C PRO A 508 26.77 -34.81 -31.46
N VAL A 509 26.82 -36.06 -31.07
CA VAL A 509 26.80 -36.54 -29.69
C VAL A 509 28.01 -35.97 -28.95
N PRO A 510 27.90 -35.31 -27.79
CA PRO A 510 29.06 -35.03 -26.95
C PRO A 510 29.55 -36.33 -26.31
N GLU A 511 30.81 -36.55 -26.46
CA GLU A 511 31.67 -37.59 -25.87
C GLU A 511 31.29 -37.93 -24.44
N ALA A 512 31.20 -39.21 -24.16
CA ALA A 512 31.08 -39.78 -22.82
C ALA A 512 32.29 -39.40 -21.97
N VAL A 513 32.18 -38.37 -21.18
CA VAL A 513 33.12 -38.11 -20.09
C VAL A 513 32.87 -39.20 -19.03
N SER A 514 33.81 -40.07 -18.82
CA SER A 514 33.87 -41.04 -17.71
C SER A 514 34.00 -40.26 -16.39
N LEU A 515 32.87 -40.01 -15.75
CA LEU A 515 32.80 -39.36 -14.45
C LEU A 515 32.86 -40.44 -13.37
N SER A 516 33.96 -40.46 -12.65
CA SER A 516 34.12 -41.18 -11.38
C SER A 516 33.33 -40.41 -10.32
N GLY A 517 32.16 -40.88 -9.94
CA GLY A 517 31.30 -40.32 -8.90
C GLY A 517 29.93 -41.02 -8.89
N SER A 518 29.25 -40.92 -7.77
CA SER A 518 27.91 -41.47 -7.58
C SER A 518 26.88 -40.67 -8.33
N VAL A 519 26.10 -41.27 -9.22
CA VAL A 519 25.13 -40.65 -10.12
C VAL A 519 23.71 -40.88 -9.62
N VAL A 520 22.92 -39.81 -9.56
CA VAL A 520 21.44 -39.87 -9.35
C VAL A 520 20.78 -39.47 -10.66
N HIS A 521 19.94 -40.33 -11.21
CA HIS A 521 19.21 -40.07 -12.44
C HIS A 521 17.74 -40.45 -12.30
N GLY A 522 16.89 -39.97 -13.19
CA GLY A 522 15.44 -40.28 -13.19
C GLY A 522 14.66 -39.32 -14.03
N ARG A 523 13.37 -39.36 -13.90
CA ARG A 523 12.44 -38.46 -14.59
C ARG A 523 11.62 -37.64 -13.63
N VAL A 524 11.34 -36.40 -13.99
CA VAL A 524 10.33 -35.55 -13.35
C VAL A 524 9.03 -35.73 -14.13
N LEU A 525 8.03 -36.28 -13.47
CA LEU A 525 6.75 -36.69 -14.07
C LEU A 525 5.63 -35.81 -13.51
N GLY A 526 4.76 -35.32 -14.37
CA GLY A 526 3.47 -34.73 -14.05
C GLY A 526 2.30 -35.65 -14.44
N PRO A 527 1.04 -35.22 -14.29
CA PRO A 527 -0.14 -35.99 -14.69
C PRO A 527 -0.17 -36.35 -16.20
N GLY A 528 0.49 -35.57 -17.04
CA GLY A 528 0.57 -35.77 -18.51
C GLY A 528 1.85 -36.43 -19.00
N GLY A 529 2.75 -36.87 -18.14
CA GLY A 529 4.04 -37.50 -18.52
C GLY A 529 5.26 -36.72 -18.04
N GLY A 530 6.39 -36.82 -18.76
CA GLY A 530 7.64 -36.14 -18.41
C GLY A 530 7.54 -34.62 -18.50
N LEU A 531 8.04 -33.90 -17.47
CA LEU A 531 8.03 -32.44 -17.40
C LEU A 531 9.33 -31.86 -17.94
N SER A 532 9.26 -31.30 -19.15
CA SER A 532 10.36 -30.57 -19.75
C SER A 532 10.66 -29.28 -19.00
N GLY A 533 11.96 -28.92 -18.84
CA GLY A 533 12.34 -27.69 -18.19
C GLY A 533 12.18 -27.67 -16.66
N ALA A 534 11.75 -28.77 -16.04
CA ALA A 534 11.74 -28.90 -14.59
C ALA A 534 13.18 -28.84 -14.03
N ALA A 535 13.36 -28.19 -12.90
CA ALA A 535 14.63 -28.09 -12.21
C ALA A 535 14.74 -29.14 -11.10
N VAL A 536 15.84 -29.90 -11.07
CA VAL A 536 16.15 -30.82 -9.97
C VAL A 536 17.43 -30.35 -9.28
N THR A 537 17.36 -30.17 -7.97
CA THR A 537 18.48 -29.69 -7.15
C THR A 537 18.88 -30.75 -6.14
N LEU A 538 20.16 -31.02 -6.03
CA LEU A 538 20.76 -31.91 -5.03
C LEU A 538 21.32 -31.08 -3.87
N ILE A 539 20.93 -31.41 -2.64
CA ILE A 539 21.47 -30.77 -1.45
C ILE A 539 22.00 -31.78 -0.45
N ASP A 540 23.00 -31.37 0.34
CA ASP A 540 23.53 -32.18 1.44
C ASP A 540 22.62 -32.08 2.69
N PRO A 541 22.87 -32.90 3.72
CA PRO A 541 22.11 -32.83 4.99
C PRO A 541 22.24 -31.48 5.73
N ALA A 542 23.29 -30.69 5.41
CA ALA A 542 23.48 -29.34 5.96
C ALA A 542 22.74 -28.25 5.16
N GLY A 543 22.00 -28.60 4.09
CA GLY A 543 21.22 -27.69 3.26
C GLY A 543 22.03 -26.98 2.16
N ARG A 544 23.30 -27.36 1.91
CA ARG A 544 24.12 -26.75 0.85
C ARG A 544 23.82 -27.42 -0.50
N GLN A 545 23.65 -26.61 -1.53
CA GLN A 545 23.43 -27.09 -2.88
C GLN A 545 24.72 -27.66 -3.45
N LEU A 546 24.68 -28.93 -3.89
CA LEU A 546 25.80 -29.66 -4.51
C LEU A 546 25.69 -29.72 -6.03
N GLY A 547 24.48 -29.74 -6.56
CA GLY A 547 24.23 -29.79 -8.00
C GLY A 547 22.83 -29.35 -8.38
N ARG A 548 22.64 -28.96 -9.65
CA ARG A 548 21.37 -28.64 -10.25
C ARG A 548 21.34 -29.12 -11.69
N ALA A 549 20.26 -29.78 -12.09
CA ALA A 549 19.97 -30.17 -13.46
C ALA A 549 18.63 -29.59 -13.92
N ILE A 550 18.51 -29.27 -15.20
CA ILE A 550 17.27 -28.93 -15.87
C ILE A 550 16.89 -30.13 -16.72
N CYS A 551 15.62 -30.57 -16.59
CA CYS A 551 15.13 -31.77 -17.26
C CYS A 551 15.03 -31.57 -18.78
N ALA A 552 15.40 -32.61 -19.53
CA ALA A 552 15.23 -32.70 -20.98
C ALA A 552 13.74 -32.78 -21.39
N CYS A 553 13.46 -32.82 -22.69
CA CYS A 553 12.10 -32.80 -23.24
C CYS A 553 11.20 -33.95 -22.73
N ASP A 554 11.78 -35.08 -22.30
CA ASP A 554 11.11 -36.25 -21.73
C ASP A 554 11.06 -36.24 -20.19
N GLY A 555 11.47 -35.11 -19.55
CA GLY A 555 11.58 -34.98 -18.11
C GLY A 555 12.79 -35.63 -17.47
N TYR A 556 13.76 -36.17 -18.27
CA TYR A 556 14.94 -36.87 -17.75
C TYR A 556 15.94 -35.89 -17.13
N TYR A 557 16.55 -36.30 -16.00
CA TYR A 557 17.60 -35.54 -15.31
C TYR A 557 18.72 -36.45 -14.86
N THR A 558 19.92 -35.87 -14.70
CA THR A 558 21.10 -36.53 -14.14
C THR A 558 21.82 -35.55 -13.21
N LEU A 559 22.19 -36.01 -12.02
CA LEU A 559 22.93 -35.24 -11.02
C LEU A 559 24.10 -36.09 -10.49
N HIS A 560 25.21 -35.42 -10.18
CA HIS A 560 26.40 -36.06 -9.62
C HIS A 560 26.56 -35.69 -8.16
N ALA A 561 26.67 -36.68 -7.29
CA ALA A 561 27.03 -36.50 -5.89
C ALA A 561 28.55 -36.66 -5.73
N PRO A 562 29.22 -35.79 -4.96
CA PRO A 562 30.65 -35.82 -4.79
C PRO A 562 31.16 -37.08 -4.07
N GLU A 563 30.37 -37.64 -3.15
CA GLU A 563 30.72 -38.80 -2.31
C GLU A 563 29.45 -39.66 -2.08
N PRO A 564 29.61 -40.96 -1.78
CA PRO A 564 28.49 -41.77 -1.30
C PRO A 564 27.94 -41.22 0.04
N GLY A 565 26.62 -41.10 0.15
CA GLY A 565 25.98 -40.52 1.34
C GLY A 565 24.50 -40.39 1.21
N SER A 566 23.85 -39.76 2.21
CA SER A 566 22.42 -39.45 2.18
C SER A 566 22.24 -37.98 1.75
N PHE A 567 21.52 -37.77 0.66
CA PHE A 567 21.26 -36.46 0.07
C PHE A 567 19.77 -36.24 -0.07
N VAL A 568 19.36 -35.00 -0.32
CA VAL A 568 17.99 -34.65 -0.65
C VAL A 568 17.93 -34.10 -2.08
N ILE A 569 17.07 -34.68 -2.91
CA ILE A 569 16.75 -34.13 -4.23
C ILE A 569 15.43 -33.35 -4.15
N ILE A 570 15.41 -32.16 -4.75
CA ILE A 570 14.24 -31.28 -4.81
C ILE A 570 13.89 -31.08 -6.27
N GLY A 571 12.74 -31.61 -6.69
CA GLY A 571 12.17 -31.35 -8.01
C GLY A 571 11.20 -30.19 -7.95
N SER A 572 11.33 -29.25 -8.90
CA SER A 572 10.41 -28.11 -9.04
C SER A 572 10.16 -27.81 -10.51
N ALA A 573 8.90 -27.51 -10.85
CA ALA A 573 8.46 -27.08 -12.17
C ALA A 573 7.40 -25.99 -12.04
N VAL A 574 7.28 -25.14 -13.05
CA VAL A 574 6.24 -24.12 -13.10
C VAL A 574 4.87 -24.81 -13.12
N GLY A 575 3.94 -24.37 -12.23
CA GLY A 575 2.62 -24.96 -12.11
C GLY A 575 2.52 -26.22 -11.25
N TYR A 576 3.62 -26.68 -10.66
CA TYR A 576 3.66 -27.89 -9.83
C TYR A 576 4.13 -27.60 -8.41
N GLU A 577 3.68 -28.42 -7.44
CA GLU A 577 4.20 -28.36 -6.07
C GLU A 577 5.61 -28.95 -6.04
N PRO A 578 6.61 -28.28 -5.45
CA PRO A 578 7.95 -28.82 -5.33
C PRO A 578 7.94 -30.06 -4.43
N LEU A 579 8.64 -31.10 -4.84
CA LEU A 579 8.77 -32.35 -4.11
C LEU A 579 10.22 -32.54 -3.67
N ALA A 580 10.43 -32.79 -2.38
CA ALA A 580 11.73 -33.14 -1.82
C ALA A 580 11.76 -34.59 -1.36
N LEU A 581 12.78 -35.34 -1.79
CA LEU A 581 12.97 -36.73 -1.43
C LEU A 581 14.39 -36.98 -0.95
N ALA A 582 14.56 -37.75 0.13
CA ALA A 582 15.85 -38.23 0.56
C ALA A 582 16.31 -39.39 -0.34
N VAL A 583 17.55 -39.33 -0.81
CA VAL A 583 18.15 -40.34 -1.68
C VAL A 583 19.48 -40.80 -1.09
N PRO A 584 19.61 -42.09 -0.73
CA PRO A 584 20.88 -42.67 -0.37
C PRO A 584 21.67 -42.96 -1.66
N VAL A 585 22.74 -42.22 -1.88
CA VAL A 585 23.63 -42.38 -3.02
C VAL A 585 24.78 -43.33 -2.64
N ARG A 586 25.02 -44.32 -3.48
CA ARG A 586 26.10 -45.31 -3.34
C ARG A 586 27.03 -45.19 -4.54
N GLU A 587 28.04 -45.99 -4.59
CA GLU A 587 28.99 -46.06 -5.73
C GLU A 587 28.32 -46.53 -7.05
N VAL A 588 27.08 -47.02 -6.99
CA VAL A 588 26.28 -47.46 -8.14
C VAL A 588 25.23 -46.38 -8.44
N PRO A 589 24.95 -46.07 -9.73
CA PRO A 589 23.93 -45.12 -10.13
C PRO A 589 22.57 -45.42 -9.50
N VAL A 590 21.91 -44.40 -8.92
CA VAL A 590 20.64 -44.53 -8.25
C VAL A 590 19.54 -43.87 -9.11
N GLY A 591 18.59 -44.69 -9.59
CA GLY A 591 17.41 -44.21 -10.31
C GLY A 591 16.34 -43.71 -9.35
N ARG A 592 15.83 -42.46 -9.54
CA ARG A 592 14.72 -41.91 -8.78
C ARG A 592 13.84 -41.01 -9.65
N ASP A 593 12.59 -41.40 -9.80
CA ASP A 593 11.57 -40.55 -10.43
C ASP A 593 10.89 -39.63 -9.41
N LEU A 594 10.64 -38.39 -9.83
CA LEU A 594 9.96 -37.38 -9.05
C LEU A 594 8.58 -37.12 -9.67
N ARG A 595 7.52 -37.51 -8.98
CA ARG A 595 6.16 -37.24 -9.43
C ARG A 595 5.65 -35.97 -8.76
N LEU A 596 5.57 -34.90 -9.54
CA LEU A 596 5.05 -33.62 -9.06
C LEU A 596 3.54 -33.58 -9.23
N SER A 597 2.88 -33.10 -8.17
CA SER A 597 1.43 -32.81 -8.19
C SER A 597 1.22 -31.41 -8.74
N SER A 598 0.23 -31.23 -9.62
CA SER A 598 -0.11 -29.87 -10.07
C SER A 598 -0.55 -28.99 -8.90
N ARG A 599 -0.14 -27.74 -8.92
CA ARG A 599 -0.42 -26.77 -7.84
C ARG A 599 -1.87 -26.35 -7.73
N GLY A 600 -2.67 -26.55 -8.80
CA GLY A 600 -4.06 -26.11 -8.86
C GLY A 600 -4.95 -27.05 -9.67
N GLY A 601 -6.26 -26.87 -9.55
CA GLY A 601 -7.25 -27.38 -10.49
C GLY A 601 -7.26 -26.51 -11.75
N GLY A 602 -7.52 -27.10 -12.93
CA GLY A 602 -7.79 -26.36 -14.16
C GLY A 602 -9.29 -26.06 -14.28
N LEU A 603 -9.67 -25.14 -15.15
CA LEU A 603 -11.03 -24.81 -15.51
C LEU A 603 -11.17 -24.99 -17.01
N THR A 604 -11.92 -26.01 -17.45
CA THR A 604 -12.17 -26.29 -18.87
C THR A 604 -13.65 -26.14 -19.16
N GLY A 605 -13.98 -25.75 -20.36
CA GLY A 605 -15.39 -25.61 -20.68
C GLY A 605 -15.69 -25.33 -22.15
N THR A 606 -16.97 -25.10 -22.43
CA THR A 606 -17.44 -24.70 -23.74
C THR A 606 -18.40 -23.52 -23.63
N VAL A 607 -18.26 -22.57 -24.54
CA VAL A 607 -19.13 -21.40 -24.67
C VAL A 607 -20.02 -21.62 -25.90
N ARG A 608 -21.34 -21.47 -25.72
CA ARG A 608 -22.33 -21.63 -26.77
C ARG A 608 -23.32 -20.49 -26.79
N THR A 609 -23.98 -20.28 -27.92
CA THR A 609 -25.14 -19.39 -28.02
C THR A 609 -26.38 -20.05 -27.41
N GLY A 610 -27.44 -19.27 -27.17
CA GLY A 610 -28.74 -19.81 -26.72
C GLY A 610 -29.36 -20.87 -27.63
N GLU A 611 -28.94 -20.93 -28.89
CA GLU A 611 -29.31 -21.96 -29.88
C GLU A 611 -28.38 -23.18 -29.86
N GLY A 612 -27.39 -23.23 -28.96
CA GLY A 612 -26.43 -24.32 -28.81
C GLY A 612 -25.24 -24.29 -29.79
N VAL A 613 -25.09 -23.23 -30.59
CA VAL A 613 -23.98 -23.08 -31.55
C VAL A 613 -22.71 -22.72 -30.80
N PRO A 614 -21.56 -23.37 -31.07
CA PRO A 614 -20.27 -23.00 -30.47
C PRO A 614 -19.89 -21.55 -30.80
N LEU A 615 -19.38 -20.83 -29.79
CA LEU A 615 -18.98 -19.41 -29.94
C LEU A 615 -17.45 -19.29 -29.87
N PRO A 616 -16.75 -19.18 -31.02
CA PRO A 616 -15.30 -18.97 -31.06
C PRO A 616 -14.97 -17.53 -30.75
N GLY A 617 -13.77 -17.30 -30.18
CA GLY A 617 -13.26 -15.95 -29.91
C GLY A 617 -13.89 -15.28 -28.68
N ALA A 618 -14.72 -15.96 -27.89
CA ALA A 618 -15.24 -15.43 -26.65
C ALA A 618 -14.11 -15.31 -25.61
N LEU A 619 -14.04 -14.18 -24.92
CA LEU A 619 -13.09 -13.94 -23.84
C LEU A 619 -13.62 -14.52 -22.53
N VAL A 620 -12.83 -15.40 -21.95
CA VAL A 620 -13.10 -16.03 -20.64
C VAL A 620 -12.15 -15.41 -19.63
N THR A 621 -12.70 -14.77 -18.61
CA THR A 621 -11.92 -14.11 -17.55
C THR A 621 -12.27 -14.74 -16.20
N VAL A 622 -11.25 -15.10 -15.42
CA VAL A 622 -11.40 -15.65 -14.07
C VAL A 622 -10.89 -14.63 -13.06
N THR A 623 -11.79 -14.22 -12.16
CA THR A 623 -11.46 -13.27 -11.09
C THR A 623 -11.58 -13.94 -9.72
N ASP A 624 -10.70 -13.52 -8.80
CA ASP A 624 -10.77 -13.95 -7.41
C ASP A 624 -11.95 -13.28 -6.67
N PRO A 625 -12.23 -13.63 -5.40
CA PRO A 625 -13.28 -13.00 -4.61
C PRO A 625 -13.03 -11.50 -4.31
N ALA A 626 -11.81 -11.01 -4.54
CA ALA A 626 -11.47 -9.60 -4.43
C ALA A 626 -11.71 -8.82 -5.74
N GLY A 627 -12.06 -9.52 -6.83
CA GLY A 627 -12.30 -8.96 -8.16
C GLY A 627 -11.02 -8.79 -9.00
N GLU A 628 -9.90 -9.39 -8.59
CA GLU A 628 -8.64 -9.36 -9.32
C GLU A 628 -8.61 -10.46 -10.39
N VAL A 629 -8.21 -10.13 -11.62
CA VAL A 629 -8.09 -11.09 -12.71
C VAL A 629 -6.92 -12.03 -12.43
N THR A 630 -7.25 -13.31 -12.22
CA THR A 630 -6.28 -14.35 -11.89
C THR A 630 -5.81 -15.09 -13.15
N ALA A 631 -6.71 -15.28 -14.11
CA ALA A 631 -6.42 -15.97 -15.37
C ALA A 631 -7.43 -15.55 -16.45
N GLY A 632 -7.07 -15.82 -17.72
CA GLY A 632 -7.94 -15.60 -18.87
C GLY A 632 -7.62 -16.56 -20.00
N ALA A 633 -8.63 -16.86 -20.81
CA ALA A 633 -8.52 -17.66 -22.02
C ALA A 633 -9.44 -17.11 -23.11
N THR A 634 -9.22 -17.53 -24.36
CA THR A 634 -10.12 -17.24 -25.47
C THR A 634 -10.63 -18.57 -26.02
N THR A 635 -11.91 -18.63 -26.38
CA THR A 635 -12.50 -19.87 -26.91
C THR A 635 -11.96 -20.19 -28.31
N ASP A 636 -11.73 -21.46 -28.56
CA ASP A 636 -11.29 -22.01 -29.85
C ASP A 636 -12.47 -22.13 -30.87
N ALA A 637 -12.21 -22.70 -32.06
CA ALA A 637 -13.19 -22.88 -33.11
C ALA A 637 -14.37 -23.78 -32.72
N SER A 638 -14.23 -24.60 -31.67
CA SER A 638 -15.29 -25.44 -31.11
C SER A 638 -16.01 -24.81 -29.93
N GLY A 639 -15.70 -23.53 -29.61
CA GLY A 639 -16.19 -22.85 -28.43
C GLY A 639 -15.51 -23.32 -27.15
N GLY A 640 -14.47 -24.16 -27.22
CA GLY A 640 -13.77 -24.72 -26.08
C GLY A 640 -12.78 -23.72 -25.47
N PHE A 641 -12.62 -23.74 -24.14
CA PHE A 641 -11.59 -22.98 -23.43
C PHE A 641 -10.92 -23.86 -22.37
N ASP A 642 -9.67 -23.53 -22.10
CA ASP A 642 -8.87 -24.16 -21.05
C ASP A 642 -8.11 -23.08 -20.27
N VAL A 643 -8.35 -23.04 -18.96
CA VAL A 643 -7.64 -22.19 -18.01
C VAL A 643 -6.89 -23.11 -17.06
N ALA A 644 -5.60 -23.28 -17.31
CA ALA A 644 -4.70 -24.07 -16.47
C ALA A 644 -4.32 -23.30 -15.19
N GLU A 645 -3.93 -24.05 -14.15
CA GLU A 645 -3.18 -23.54 -12.98
C GLU A 645 -3.95 -22.59 -12.03
N LEU A 646 -5.24 -22.83 -11.77
CA LEU A 646 -5.97 -22.14 -10.73
C LEU A 646 -5.72 -22.78 -9.35
N ALA A 647 -5.38 -21.96 -8.34
CA ALA A 647 -5.33 -22.41 -6.96
C ALA A 647 -6.71 -22.91 -6.50
N PRO A 648 -6.79 -23.87 -5.56
CA PRO A 648 -8.08 -24.26 -4.98
C PRO A 648 -8.76 -23.07 -4.32
N GLY A 649 -10.01 -22.80 -4.67
CA GLY A 649 -10.74 -21.64 -4.14
C GLY A 649 -11.98 -21.31 -4.96
N THR A 650 -12.69 -20.28 -4.52
CA THR A 650 -13.86 -19.74 -5.19
C THR A 650 -13.46 -18.61 -6.14
N TYR A 651 -13.95 -18.67 -7.37
CA TYR A 651 -13.66 -17.69 -8.42
C TYR A 651 -14.97 -17.25 -9.09
N THR A 652 -14.93 -16.08 -9.73
CA THR A 652 -15.98 -15.67 -10.66
C THR A 652 -15.47 -15.84 -12.08
N LEU A 653 -16.12 -16.72 -12.82
CA LEU A 653 -15.89 -16.89 -14.25
C LEU A 653 -16.80 -15.94 -15.01
N THR A 654 -16.22 -15.05 -15.80
CA THR A 654 -16.93 -14.13 -16.68
C THR A 654 -16.60 -14.46 -18.13
N VAL A 655 -17.65 -14.66 -18.94
CA VAL A 655 -17.52 -14.91 -20.37
C VAL A 655 -18.15 -13.75 -21.12
N SER A 656 -17.43 -13.17 -22.07
CA SER A 656 -17.89 -12.05 -22.89
C SER A 656 -17.52 -12.26 -24.36
N ALA A 657 -18.39 -11.82 -25.26
CA ALA A 657 -18.16 -11.83 -26.70
C ALA A 657 -18.87 -10.63 -27.35
N THR A 658 -18.34 -10.12 -28.46
CA THR A 658 -18.94 -9.01 -29.20
C THR A 658 -20.32 -9.37 -29.71
N GLY A 659 -21.32 -8.55 -29.44
CA GLY A 659 -22.73 -8.82 -29.80
C GLY A 659 -23.47 -9.75 -28.83
N TYR A 660 -22.88 -10.12 -27.72
CA TYR A 660 -23.49 -10.99 -26.70
C TYR A 660 -23.43 -10.36 -25.32
N ARG A 661 -24.44 -10.67 -24.49
CA ARG A 661 -24.45 -10.25 -23.08
C ARG A 661 -23.40 -11.00 -22.29
N PRO A 662 -22.55 -10.30 -21.50
CA PRO A 662 -21.60 -10.97 -20.63
C PRO A 662 -22.32 -11.88 -19.63
N HIS A 663 -21.81 -13.08 -19.43
CA HIS A 663 -22.31 -14.03 -18.45
C HIS A 663 -21.28 -14.24 -17.35
N ALA A 664 -21.66 -14.03 -16.09
CA ALA A 664 -20.80 -14.24 -14.94
C ALA A 664 -21.38 -15.33 -14.03
N ARG A 665 -20.53 -16.28 -13.61
CA ARG A 665 -20.89 -17.38 -12.72
C ARG A 665 -19.78 -17.63 -11.69
N GLN A 666 -20.18 -17.90 -10.46
CA GLN A 666 -19.27 -18.34 -9.41
C GLN A 666 -18.92 -19.82 -9.58
N VAL A 667 -17.63 -20.14 -9.51
CA VAL A 667 -17.10 -21.50 -9.66
C VAL A 667 -16.15 -21.81 -8.51
N GLU A 668 -16.13 -23.04 -8.04
CA GLU A 668 -15.24 -23.49 -6.99
C GLU A 668 -14.28 -24.55 -7.55
N THR A 669 -12.99 -24.25 -7.51
CA THR A 669 -11.93 -25.16 -7.97
C THR A 669 -11.39 -25.97 -6.79
N VAL A 670 -11.22 -27.27 -7.00
CA VAL A 670 -10.67 -28.20 -6.03
C VAL A 670 -9.31 -28.74 -6.49
N ARG A 671 -8.49 -29.18 -5.56
CA ARG A 671 -7.15 -29.71 -5.83
C ARG A 671 -7.21 -30.92 -6.77
N GLY A 672 -6.45 -30.85 -7.86
CA GLY A 672 -6.13 -32.03 -8.70
C GLY A 672 -7.19 -32.49 -9.70
N ALA A 673 -8.34 -31.81 -9.84
CA ALA A 673 -9.34 -32.10 -10.84
C ALA A 673 -9.73 -30.84 -11.64
N PRO A 674 -9.71 -30.87 -12.99
CA PRO A 674 -10.23 -29.78 -13.78
C PRO A 674 -11.75 -29.70 -13.63
N LEU A 675 -12.26 -28.51 -13.33
CA LEU A 675 -13.71 -28.26 -13.30
C LEU A 675 -14.20 -27.98 -14.72
N ARG A 676 -15.19 -28.71 -15.18
CA ARG A 676 -15.82 -28.46 -16.46
C ARG A 676 -17.02 -27.52 -16.32
N VAL A 677 -17.02 -26.44 -17.10
CA VAL A 677 -18.07 -25.40 -17.07
C VAL A 677 -18.63 -25.19 -18.48
N GLU A 678 -19.94 -25.19 -18.59
CA GLU A 678 -20.64 -24.79 -19.82
C GLU A 678 -21.23 -23.39 -19.58
N ALA A 679 -20.99 -22.48 -20.52
CA ALA A 679 -21.52 -21.12 -20.50
C ALA A 679 -22.36 -20.88 -21.78
N GLU A 680 -23.54 -20.34 -21.57
CA GLU A 680 -24.45 -19.94 -22.64
C GLU A 680 -24.51 -18.41 -22.69
N LEU A 681 -24.22 -17.84 -23.86
CA LEU A 681 -24.34 -16.40 -24.08
C LEU A 681 -25.58 -16.11 -24.93
N ARG A 682 -26.33 -15.09 -24.50
CA ARG A 682 -27.49 -14.59 -25.23
C ARG A 682 -27.07 -13.33 -26.02
N PRO A 683 -27.63 -13.10 -27.22
CA PRO A 683 -27.39 -11.90 -27.98
C PRO A 683 -27.62 -10.64 -27.14
N ALA A 684 -26.77 -9.65 -27.28
CA ALA A 684 -27.00 -8.31 -26.72
C ALA A 684 -28.04 -7.63 -27.62
N THR A 685 -29.06 -7.02 -27.03
CA THR A 685 -30.04 -6.23 -27.79
C THR A 685 -29.56 -4.80 -27.83
N GLU A 686 -29.51 -4.24 -29.04
CA GLU A 686 -29.05 -2.87 -29.29
C GLU A 686 -30.21 -2.06 -29.91
N VAL A 687 -30.34 -0.81 -29.50
CA VAL A 687 -31.20 0.20 -30.12
C VAL A 687 -30.34 1.30 -30.66
N CYS A 688 -30.33 1.45 -31.96
CA CYS A 688 -29.57 2.47 -32.67
C CYS A 688 -30.49 3.33 -33.53
N GLY A 689 -29.98 4.40 -34.10
CA GLY A 689 -30.70 5.26 -35.03
C GLY A 689 -29.98 6.56 -35.32
N THR A 690 -30.61 7.40 -36.13
CA THR A 690 -30.08 8.71 -36.50
C THR A 690 -30.99 9.84 -36.07
N VAL A 691 -30.39 10.98 -35.69
CA VAL A 691 -31.10 12.24 -35.42
C VAL A 691 -30.86 13.22 -36.57
N ARG A 692 -31.96 13.63 -37.22
CA ARG A 692 -31.91 14.54 -38.38
C ARG A 692 -32.72 15.80 -38.12
N GLY A 693 -32.27 16.90 -38.67
CA GLY A 693 -33.01 18.17 -38.71
C GLY A 693 -34.14 18.14 -39.77
N ARG A 694 -34.95 19.19 -39.78
CA ARG A 694 -36.07 19.36 -40.74
C ARG A 694 -35.68 19.35 -42.22
N ASP A 695 -34.44 19.73 -42.51
CA ASP A 695 -33.83 19.72 -43.82
C ASP A 695 -33.26 18.35 -44.22
N GLY A 696 -33.38 17.33 -43.36
CA GLY A 696 -32.81 16.01 -43.53
C GLY A 696 -31.33 15.90 -43.21
N ALA A 697 -30.67 17.01 -42.80
CA ALA A 697 -29.27 16.99 -42.40
C ALA A 697 -29.08 16.29 -41.06
N PRO A 698 -27.98 15.54 -40.85
CA PRO A 698 -27.68 14.93 -39.56
C PRO A 698 -27.38 15.99 -38.49
N VAL A 699 -27.87 15.75 -37.28
CA VAL A 699 -27.65 16.65 -36.14
C VAL A 699 -26.59 16.05 -35.21
N GLY A 700 -25.40 16.61 -35.25
CA GLY A 700 -24.30 16.23 -34.35
C GLY A 700 -24.48 16.86 -32.95
N ALA A 701 -23.96 16.16 -31.93
CA ALA A 701 -24.05 16.54 -30.52
C ALA A 701 -25.50 16.69 -29.99
N ALA A 702 -26.49 16.11 -30.64
CA ALA A 702 -27.84 16.00 -30.08
C ALA A 702 -27.83 15.00 -28.92
N ARG A 703 -28.48 15.35 -27.81
CA ARG A 703 -28.57 14.44 -26.65
C ARG A 703 -29.76 13.50 -26.85
N VAL A 704 -29.47 12.21 -26.87
CA VAL A 704 -30.48 11.14 -26.88
C VAL A 704 -30.46 10.48 -25.51
N SER A 705 -31.61 10.41 -24.86
CA SER A 705 -31.79 9.81 -23.53
C SER A 705 -32.69 8.60 -23.63
N LEU A 706 -32.32 7.50 -23.02
CA LEU A 706 -33.09 6.28 -22.90
C LEU A 706 -33.69 6.21 -21.48
N LEU A 707 -35.01 6.08 -21.39
CA LEU A 707 -35.75 6.02 -20.12
C LEU A 707 -36.41 4.65 -19.98
N ASP A 708 -36.47 4.14 -18.78
CA ASP A 708 -37.21 2.93 -18.44
C ASP A 708 -38.73 3.20 -18.29
N THR A 709 -39.49 2.18 -17.92
CA THR A 709 -40.93 2.26 -17.71
C THR A 709 -41.33 3.13 -16.51
N ALA A 710 -40.42 3.39 -15.59
CA ALA A 710 -40.61 4.29 -14.44
C ALA A 710 -40.30 5.75 -14.78
N GLY A 711 -39.74 6.02 -15.96
CA GLY A 711 -39.30 7.35 -16.40
C GLY A 711 -37.91 7.73 -15.93
N ASP A 712 -37.15 6.79 -15.36
CA ASP A 712 -35.76 7.00 -14.96
C ASP A 712 -34.82 6.87 -16.15
N VAL A 713 -33.82 7.75 -16.24
CA VAL A 713 -32.83 7.74 -17.32
C VAL A 713 -31.82 6.62 -17.09
N VAL A 714 -31.88 5.59 -17.93
CA VAL A 714 -30.99 4.42 -17.90
C VAL A 714 -29.75 4.55 -18.82
N GLY A 715 -29.83 5.44 -19.83
CA GLY A 715 -28.71 5.75 -20.72
C GLY A 715 -28.80 7.12 -21.34
N GLN A 716 -27.66 7.71 -21.71
CA GLN A 716 -27.59 8.94 -22.48
C GLN A 716 -26.46 8.84 -23.52
N PHE A 717 -26.73 9.29 -24.72
CA PHE A 717 -25.80 9.34 -25.83
C PHE A 717 -25.78 10.73 -26.47
N LEU A 718 -24.63 11.18 -26.96
CA LEU A 718 -24.50 12.37 -27.79
C LEU A 718 -24.22 11.89 -29.21
N THR A 719 -25.06 12.27 -30.16
CA THR A 719 -24.89 11.89 -31.56
C THR A 719 -23.53 12.38 -32.09
N ASP A 720 -22.93 11.61 -32.97
CA ASP A 720 -21.73 11.98 -33.72
C ASP A 720 -22.02 12.97 -34.87
N GLU A 721 -21.04 13.26 -35.74
CA GLU A 721 -21.18 14.16 -36.87
C GLU A 721 -22.14 13.63 -37.96
N SER A 722 -22.40 12.30 -37.98
CA SER A 722 -23.38 11.65 -38.85
C SER A 722 -24.78 11.60 -38.24
N GLY A 723 -24.93 12.09 -37.01
CA GLY A 723 -26.19 12.10 -36.26
C GLY A 723 -26.55 10.73 -35.66
N GLU A 724 -25.61 9.75 -35.63
CA GLU A 724 -25.84 8.41 -35.17
C GLU A 724 -25.78 8.32 -33.64
N TYR A 725 -26.61 7.43 -33.08
CA TYR A 725 -26.61 7.06 -31.67
C TYR A 725 -26.87 5.56 -31.48
N GLY A 726 -26.42 4.98 -30.34
CA GLY A 726 -26.64 3.58 -30.04
C GLY A 726 -26.68 3.31 -28.54
N PHE A 727 -27.59 2.44 -28.10
CA PHE A 727 -27.69 1.92 -26.74
C PHE A 727 -27.61 0.41 -26.79
N ALA A 728 -26.56 -0.17 -26.22
CA ALA A 728 -26.36 -1.63 -26.13
C ALA A 728 -26.73 -2.17 -24.73
N ASP A 729 -26.82 -3.49 -24.61
CA ASP A 729 -27.08 -4.22 -23.35
C ASP A 729 -28.42 -3.92 -22.66
N LEU A 730 -29.49 -3.72 -23.43
CA LEU A 730 -30.80 -3.42 -22.90
C LEU A 730 -31.43 -4.64 -22.22
N THR A 731 -31.89 -4.48 -20.97
CA THR A 731 -32.39 -5.59 -20.12
C THR A 731 -33.90 -5.57 -19.92
N GLY A 732 -34.58 -4.47 -20.23
CA GLY A 732 -36.02 -4.29 -20.10
C GLY A 732 -36.74 -4.57 -21.39
N GLU A 733 -38.09 -4.76 -21.32
CA GLU A 733 -38.92 -4.99 -22.49
C GLU A 733 -39.41 -3.69 -23.16
N HIS A 734 -39.55 -2.61 -22.41
CA HIS A 734 -40.06 -1.33 -22.91
C HIS A 734 -39.17 -0.17 -22.49
N TYR A 735 -38.83 0.69 -23.46
CA TYR A 735 -38.05 1.90 -23.24
C TYR A 735 -38.66 3.10 -23.95
N THR A 736 -38.46 4.27 -23.43
CA THR A 736 -38.76 5.55 -24.06
C THR A 736 -37.46 6.24 -24.45
N ILE A 737 -37.31 6.56 -25.73
CA ILE A 737 -36.16 7.29 -26.25
C ILE A 737 -36.55 8.74 -26.48
N VAL A 738 -35.76 9.67 -25.99
CA VAL A 738 -35.99 11.10 -26.07
C VAL A 738 -34.77 11.76 -26.73
N ALA A 739 -34.94 12.27 -27.94
CA ALA A 739 -33.95 13.11 -28.59
C ALA A 739 -34.20 14.58 -28.21
N SER A 740 -33.18 15.25 -27.69
CA SER A 740 -33.27 16.65 -27.27
C SER A 740 -33.30 17.57 -28.48
N GLY A 741 -34.39 18.28 -28.66
CA GLY A 741 -34.64 19.35 -29.60
C GLY A 741 -35.68 20.28 -29.01
N TYR A 742 -36.17 21.26 -29.77
CA TYR A 742 -37.23 22.13 -29.33
C TYR A 742 -38.40 22.16 -30.33
N PRO A 743 -39.51 21.38 -30.13
CA PRO A 743 -39.77 20.48 -29.00
C PRO A 743 -38.99 19.20 -29.04
N PRO A 744 -38.77 18.51 -27.90
CA PRO A 744 -38.08 17.21 -27.88
C PRO A 744 -38.91 16.15 -28.61
N ALA A 745 -38.26 15.29 -29.39
CA ALA A 745 -38.87 14.15 -30.04
C ALA A 745 -38.80 12.92 -29.13
N THR A 746 -39.92 12.20 -28.97
CA THR A 746 -40.00 11.02 -28.12
C THR A 746 -40.62 9.84 -28.87
N THR A 747 -40.04 8.66 -28.68
CA THR A 747 -40.56 7.39 -29.23
C THR A 747 -40.42 6.28 -28.20
N THR A 748 -41.40 5.40 -28.16
CA THR A 748 -41.34 4.19 -27.32
C THR A 748 -40.87 3.00 -28.16
N VAL A 749 -39.93 2.26 -27.64
CA VAL A 749 -39.40 1.05 -28.26
C VAL A 749 -39.71 -0.16 -27.36
N THR A 750 -40.23 -1.24 -27.95
CA THR A 750 -40.39 -2.53 -27.27
C THR A 750 -39.31 -3.46 -27.75
N VAL A 751 -38.42 -3.80 -26.83
CA VAL A 751 -37.25 -4.64 -27.08
C VAL A 751 -37.63 -6.07 -26.77
N GLY A 752 -37.71 -6.93 -27.77
CA GLY A 752 -38.05 -8.35 -27.63
C GLY A 752 -36.85 -9.28 -27.83
N ALA A 753 -37.02 -10.55 -27.51
CA ALA A 753 -35.97 -11.55 -27.71
C ALA A 753 -35.71 -11.90 -29.18
N ASP A 754 -36.58 -11.44 -30.08
CA ASP A 754 -36.64 -11.90 -31.47
C ASP A 754 -35.81 -11.08 -32.46
N ALA A 755 -35.29 -9.90 -32.04
CA ALA A 755 -34.41 -9.07 -32.87
C ALA A 755 -33.21 -8.55 -32.08
N PRO A 756 -31.99 -8.71 -32.59
CA PRO A 756 -30.80 -8.22 -31.93
C PRO A 756 -30.60 -6.69 -32.04
N GLU A 757 -31.24 -6.04 -33.01
CA GLU A 757 -31.06 -4.62 -33.33
C GLU A 757 -32.42 -3.98 -33.68
N TYR A 758 -32.66 -2.80 -33.10
CA TYR A 758 -33.85 -1.98 -33.32
C TYR A 758 -33.37 -0.59 -33.82
N GLU A 759 -33.81 -0.20 -35.01
CA GLU A 759 -33.51 1.09 -35.60
C GLU A 759 -34.63 2.09 -35.29
N VAL A 760 -34.26 3.25 -34.69
CA VAL A 760 -35.21 4.31 -34.31
C VAL A 760 -34.65 5.66 -34.72
N ASP A 761 -35.21 6.26 -35.76
CA ASP A 761 -34.78 7.55 -36.27
C ASP A 761 -35.64 8.69 -35.73
N PHE A 762 -35.00 9.82 -35.46
CA PHE A 762 -35.62 11.05 -35.02
C PHE A 762 -35.53 12.16 -36.05
N LEU A 763 -36.65 12.87 -36.31
CA LEU A 763 -36.69 14.08 -37.06
C LEU A 763 -37.02 15.25 -36.10
N LEU A 764 -36.04 16.16 -35.90
CA LEU A 764 -36.24 17.34 -35.06
C LEU A 764 -36.86 18.45 -35.93
N THR A 765 -37.95 19.07 -35.44
CA THR A 765 -38.71 20.08 -36.15
C THR A 765 -38.15 21.50 -36.04
N HIS A 766 -37.31 21.75 -35.06
CA HIS A 766 -36.50 22.97 -34.87
C HIS A 766 -35.12 22.61 -34.36
N GLU A 767 -34.10 23.40 -34.78
CA GLU A 767 -32.70 23.29 -34.32
C GLU A 767 -32.55 23.70 -32.83
#